data_f35cbe7d8a488c4f3a535e0d59696115
#
_entry.id   f35cbe7d8a488c4f3a535e0d59696115
#
_cell.length_a   1.000
_cell.length_b   1.000
_cell.length_c   1.000
_cell.angle_alpha   90.00
_cell.angle_beta   90.00
_cell.angle_gamma   90.00
#
_symmetry.space_group_name_H-M   'P 1'
#
loop_
_entity.id
_entity.type
_entity.pdbx_description
1 polymer ?
#
loop_
_entity_poly.entity_id
_entity_poly.type
_entity_poly.pdbx_seq_one_letter_code
_entity_poly.pdbx_strand_id
1 'polypeptide(L)'
;MAAIMDNNSASKLNQVGGQSDINLFEIFFRLLRYWHWYVLSVIACTALMYWYSARQSYTYESVVTVMIRDAAQKTSIDFDLASRRASRINVDRELLQFQSRIVIGRAIKAVDAQIDYKVKEGFRTIELYKSAPIQIAFTDTLDLEQRFNIEYKDAAHVKVTNPEYKEERIIPIGQEVGYGKGRMIVSAGEGYNRVWPASNIMVTRHSIKSLAAVYQNSITISQPQSRASVLRLSLSGDNKAKITNFLVALVDSYNEESSSLRRQIAENTSRFISERIKSLGQELDSVSYSTDSFQRANRYIMPSSVVSDYASMSKANQTASDEIDAQKRLTNYFLAELSNVAKSREYLPEGIGIEYNGIEQQISLYNSIKPEYDRWLKTAGGQTDHPMVVKYADALRSIRENISRGLRSYLATLDRRLAELNRSNSEGLAKVSDMPTEERKWQDIERQQRMKEKLYTDLLSRREENNFNQTIQVDDSYVMDNDTGPAGPVSPNTTRSMLLGVLFGVVLPTIFFILRMLTDNKVHSRRDVVNAVTIPYLGDIPLSDNKNSFYSITEQGTDSVTESFRILRTNLSFLADDSLGRAQRIICASFGESAGKTFITNNLALSLAFTGRRVAIVDLDIRKGSLSKRLGLGGHDGVTNYLVHEQVQLQDIVYNHPELSSIKVIPAGHSAPNPAELLLRSRLDQLLDELSPNFDYVLIDGVPYGVVADAAITNRIADLTIFVLRSEVLDRRSLPELQNLYDTKVLKNMAIILNGVTKSSSGYGYGYGYGYGYGYGYGYGNKPKKKGIKSFFMSLVSFFKF
;
A
#
# COMPACT_ATOMS: atom_id res chain seq x y z
N MET A 1 -63.46 24.38 8.99
CA MET A 1 -63.39 23.92 7.58
C MET A 1 -62.33 24.75 6.84
N ALA A 2 -61.10 24.70 7.27
CA ALA A 2 -59.97 25.40 6.67
C ALA A 2 -58.68 24.75 7.20
N ALA A 3 -58.37 23.55 6.75
CA ALA A 3 -57.09 22.86 7.04
C ALA A 3 -56.92 21.53 6.24
N ILE A 4 -57.39 21.49 4.99
CA ILE A 4 -57.17 20.31 4.09
C ILE A 4 -56.91 20.79 2.65
N MET A 5 -56.10 21.81 2.45
CA MET A 5 -55.64 22.17 1.11
C MET A 5 -54.22 22.79 1.16
N ASP A 6 -53.23 22.03 1.61
CA ASP A 6 -51.83 22.49 1.43
C ASP A 6 -50.79 21.38 1.43
N ASN A 7 -51.18 20.13 1.21
CA ASN A 7 -50.22 19.04 1.22
C ASN A 7 -49.96 18.38 -0.16
N ASN A 8 -50.56 18.93 -1.25
CA ASN A 8 -50.39 18.36 -2.59
C ASN A 8 -49.41 19.16 -3.48
N SER A 9 -48.99 20.33 -3.04
CA SER A 9 -48.03 21.16 -3.78
C SER A 9 -46.56 20.86 -3.38
N ALA A 10 -46.35 20.42 -2.16
CA ALA A 10 -44.99 20.07 -1.71
C ALA A 10 -44.48 18.69 -2.22
N SER A 11 -45.41 17.79 -2.56
CA SER A 11 -45.02 16.47 -3.11
C SER A 11 -44.68 16.48 -4.58
N LYS A 12 -45.09 17.51 -5.33
CA LYS A 12 -44.74 17.67 -6.75
C LYS A 12 -43.38 18.35 -6.99
N LEU A 13 -42.90 19.11 -6.01
CA LEU A 13 -41.55 19.73 -6.12
C LEU A 13 -40.40 18.76 -5.81
N ASN A 14 -40.66 17.62 -5.15
CA ASN A 14 -39.64 16.60 -4.88
C ASN A 14 -39.54 15.51 -5.93
N GLN A 15 -40.32 15.53 -7.02
CA GLN A 15 -40.19 14.56 -8.13
C GLN A 15 -39.45 15.10 -9.35
N VAL A 16 -38.94 16.31 -9.34
CA VAL A 16 -38.09 16.87 -10.44
C VAL A 16 -36.60 16.65 -10.16
N GLY A 17 -36.25 16.01 -9.03
CA GLY A 17 -34.95 15.44 -8.78
C GLY A 17 -34.80 14.06 -9.43
N GLY A 18 -34.97 13.98 -10.76
CA GLY A 18 -34.72 12.74 -11.48
C GLY A 18 -33.28 12.28 -11.24
N GLN A 19 -33.12 11.16 -10.53
CA GLN A 19 -31.91 10.35 -10.56
C GLN A 19 -31.56 10.15 -12.03
N SER A 20 -30.54 10.86 -12.49
CA SER A 20 -29.90 10.56 -13.76
C SER A 20 -29.31 9.16 -13.60
N ASP A 21 -30.04 8.15 -14.05
CA ASP A 21 -29.47 6.81 -14.24
C ASP A 21 -28.21 6.98 -15.09
N ILE A 22 -27.05 6.98 -14.40
CA ILE A 22 -25.75 7.05 -15.04
C ILE A 22 -25.63 5.76 -15.84
N ASN A 23 -25.91 5.80 -17.11
CA ASN A 23 -25.82 4.65 -17.99
C ASN A 23 -24.33 4.34 -18.22
N LEU A 24 -23.80 3.41 -17.40
CA LEU A 24 -22.41 2.99 -17.44
C LEU A 24 -21.96 2.55 -18.85
N PHE A 25 -22.88 1.98 -19.63
CA PHE A 25 -22.62 1.62 -21.03
C PHE A 25 -22.37 2.85 -21.92
N GLU A 26 -23.10 3.93 -21.73
CA GLU A 26 -22.90 5.17 -22.48
C GLU A 26 -21.56 5.82 -22.16
N ILE A 27 -21.18 5.83 -20.85
CA ILE A 27 -19.86 6.30 -20.41
C ILE A 27 -18.76 5.45 -21.04
N PHE A 28 -18.89 4.13 -21.02
CA PHE A 28 -17.91 3.22 -21.58
C PHE A 28 -17.68 3.47 -23.09
N PHE A 29 -18.74 3.60 -23.89
CA PHE A 29 -18.60 3.88 -25.32
C PHE A 29 -18.05 5.27 -25.61
N ARG A 30 -18.36 6.26 -24.77
CA ARG A 30 -17.76 7.60 -24.87
C ARG A 30 -16.26 7.55 -24.59
N LEU A 31 -15.83 6.80 -23.56
CA LEU A 31 -14.42 6.59 -23.25
C LEU A 31 -13.69 5.81 -24.36
N LEU A 32 -14.34 4.80 -24.93
CA LEU A 32 -13.78 3.99 -26.03
C LEU A 32 -13.44 4.83 -27.26
N ARG A 33 -14.13 5.94 -27.49
CA ARG A 33 -13.84 6.89 -28.58
C ARG A 33 -12.43 7.48 -28.46
N TYR A 34 -11.89 7.53 -27.22
CA TYR A 34 -10.55 8.09 -26.93
C TYR A 34 -9.47 7.03 -26.79
N TRP A 35 -9.67 5.79 -27.30
CA TRP A 35 -8.78 4.66 -27.17
C TRP A 35 -7.30 4.97 -27.53
N HIS A 36 -7.04 5.88 -28.48
CA HIS A 36 -5.70 6.31 -28.85
C HIS A 36 -4.93 6.93 -27.66
N TRP A 37 -5.64 7.71 -26.83
CA TRP A 37 -5.06 8.31 -25.64
C TRP A 37 -4.72 7.27 -24.57
N TYR A 38 -5.55 6.22 -24.48
CA TYR A 38 -5.27 5.09 -23.59
C TYR A 38 -4.02 4.34 -24.03
N VAL A 39 -3.88 4.05 -25.32
CA VAL A 39 -2.68 3.38 -25.86
C VAL A 39 -1.42 4.23 -25.61
N LEU A 40 -1.48 5.53 -25.92
CA LEU A 40 -0.36 6.44 -25.68
C LEU A 40 0.01 6.51 -24.19
N SER A 41 -0.99 6.65 -23.31
CA SER A 41 -0.80 6.71 -21.86
C SER A 41 -0.21 5.41 -21.31
N VAL A 42 -0.70 4.25 -21.74
CA VAL A 42 -0.18 2.94 -21.34
C VAL A 42 1.28 2.79 -21.77
N ILE A 43 1.62 3.15 -23.01
CA ILE A 43 3.02 3.11 -23.49
C ILE A 43 3.89 4.05 -22.67
N ALA A 44 3.44 5.28 -22.42
CA ALA A 44 4.21 6.27 -21.66
C ALA A 44 4.41 5.84 -20.19
N CYS A 45 3.34 5.39 -19.53
CA CYS A 45 3.40 4.94 -18.13
C CYS A 45 4.23 3.66 -17.98
N THR A 46 4.10 2.68 -18.87
CA THR A 46 4.91 1.46 -18.82
C THR A 46 6.39 1.75 -19.10
N ALA A 47 6.71 2.62 -20.05
CA ALA A 47 8.07 3.05 -20.32
C ALA A 47 8.68 3.78 -19.12
N LEU A 48 7.92 4.65 -18.46
CA LEU A 48 8.34 5.38 -17.27
C LEU A 48 8.57 4.43 -16.10
N MET A 49 7.67 3.46 -15.87
CA MET A 49 7.82 2.46 -14.82
C MET A 49 8.99 1.49 -15.09
N TYR A 50 9.19 1.12 -16.35
CA TYR A 50 10.37 0.35 -16.76
C TYR A 50 11.66 1.13 -16.51
N TRP A 51 11.72 2.39 -16.90
CA TRP A 51 12.87 3.26 -16.67
C TRP A 51 13.16 3.48 -15.18
N TYR A 52 12.11 3.66 -14.36
CA TYR A 52 12.23 3.72 -12.91
C TYR A 52 12.81 2.42 -12.33
N SER A 53 12.25 1.27 -12.72
CA SER A 53 12.73 -0.06 -12.31
C SER A 53 14.17 -0.33 -12.79
N ALA A 54 14.55 0.17 -13.97
CA ALA A 54 15.90 0.02 -14.51
C ALA A 54 16.97 0.79 -13.74
N ARG A 55 16.59 1.78 -12.93
CA ARG A 55 17.51 2.56 -12.07
C ARG A 55 17.68 2.00 -10.67
N GLN A 56 16.78 1.14 -10.23
CA GLN A 56 16.88 0.54 -8.89
C GLN A 56 17.99 -0.50 -8.83
N SER A 57 18.75 -0.54 -7.72
CA SER A 57 19.71 -1.60 -7.44
C SER A 57 18.99 -2.95 -7.32
N TYR A 58 19.68 -4.01 -7.68
CA TYR A 58 19.17 -5.35 -7.46
C TYR A 58 19.21 -5.70 -5.99
N THR A 59 18.11 -6.25 -5.49
CA THR A 59 18.03 -6.81 -4.14
C THR A 59 17.88 -8.32 -4.26
N TYR A 60 18.77 -9.03 -3.62
CA TYR A 60 18.77 -10.50 -3.55
C TYR A 60 18.26 -10.93 -2.19
N GLU A 61 17.70 -12.11 -2.12
CA GLU A 61 17.33 -12.78 -0.88
C GLU A 61 18.12 -14.06 -0.75
N SER A 62 18.72 -14.28 0.40
CA SER A 62 19.33 -15.55 0.77
C SER A 62 18.59 -16.14 1.95
N VAL A 63 18.46 -17.46 1.92
CA VAL A 63 17.79 -18.24 2.96
C VAL A 63 18.71 -19.35 3.40
N VAL A 64 19.00 -19.40 4.68
CA VAL A 64 19.80 -20.45 5.31
C VAL A 64 18.91 -21.23 6.28
N THR A 65 18.92 -22.55 6.15
CA THR A 65 18.16 -23.44 7.02
C THR A 65 19.11 -24.03 8.06
N VAL A 66 18.76 -23.83 9.33
CA VAL A 66 19.58 -24.22 10.48
C VAL A 66 18.80 -25.19 11.33
N MET A 67 19.44 -26.29 11.71
CA MET A 67 18.91 -27.22 12.70
C MET A 67 19.53 -26.97 14.07
N ILE A 68 18.67 -26.79 15.07
CA ILE A 68 19.09 -26.68 16.45
C ILE A 68 19.08 -28.09 17.05
N ARG A 69 20.20 -28.50 17.64
CA ARG A 69 20.30 -29.78 18.32
C ARG A 69 19.63 -29.74 19.67
N ASP A 70 18.88 -30.79 19.98
CA ASP A 70 18.22 -30.95 21.27
C ASP A 70 19.27 -31.26 22.35
N ALA A 71 19.24 -30.56 23.45
CA ALA A 71 20.08 -30.83 24.59
C ALA A 71 19.90 -32.27 25.13
N ALA A 72 18.70 -32.83 24.96
CA ALA A 72 18.40 -34.21 25.33
C ALA A 72 19.09 -35.26 24.48
N GLN A 73 19.54 -34.94 23.25
CA GLN A 73 20.33 -35.85 22.40
C GLN A 73 21.82 -35.82 22.71
N LYS A 74 22.29 -34.89 23.56
CA LYS A 74 23.71 -34.68 23.85
C LYS A 74 24.26 -35.61 24.92
N THR A 75 23.40 -36.22 25.72
CA THR A 75 23.81 -37.16 26.79
C THR A 75 23.11 -38.49 26.59
N SER A 76 23.69 -39.32 25.72
CA SER A 76 23.21 -40.71 25.50
C SER A 76 23.77 -41.75 26.50
N ILE A 77 24.21 -41.32 27.67
CA ILE A 77 24.49 -42.22 28.77
C ILE A 77 23.39 -42.01 29.80
N ASP A 78 22.27 -42.65 29.51
CA ASP A 78 21.04 -42.57 30.27
C ASP A 78 21.10 -43.42 31.52
N PHE A 79 21.12 -42.80 32.67
CA PHE A 79 20.86 -43.49 33.96
C PHE A 79 19.56 -42.96 34.64
N ASP A 80 18.80 -42.08 34.00
CA ASP A 80 17.58 -41.62 34.66
C ASP A 80 16.43 -41.39 33.67
N LEU A 81 15.42 -42.25 33.76
CA LEU A 81 14.15 -42.20 32.98
C LEU A 81 13.27 -41.00 33.36
N ALA A 82 13.57 -40.31 34.44
CA ALA A 82 12.78 -39.20 34.97
C ALA A 82 13.12 -37.86 34.30
N SER A 83 14.30 -37.68 33.76
CA SER A 83 14.78 -36.44 33.14
C SER A 83 14.23 -36.21 31.72
N ARG A 84 13.66 -37.25 31.10
CA ARG A 84 13.14 -37.22 29.71
C ARG A 84 11.92 -36.28 29.49
N ARG A 85 11.26 -35.76 30.52
CA ARG A 85 10.07 -34.91 30.40
C ARG A 85 10.34 -33.41 30.40
N ALA A 86 11.54 -32.94 30.65
CA ALA A 86 11.81 -31.51 30.91
C ALA A 86 12.53 -30.74 29.79
N SER A 87 13.06 -31.40 28.78
CA SER A 87 13.88 -30.73 27.76
C SER A 87 13.15 -30.57 26.43
N ARG A 88 12.12 -29.74 26.43
CA ARG A 88 11.68 -29.13 25.17
C ARG A 88 12.59 -27.94 24.87
N ILE A 89 13.23 -27.94 23.67
CA ILE A 89 13.96 -26.74 23.20
C ILE A 89 13.00 -25.56 23.29
N ASN A 90 13.41 -24.55 24.03
CA ASN A 90 12.72 -23.27 23.99
C ASN A 90 13.21 -22.51 22.74
N VAL A 91 12.63 -22.86 21.58
CA VAL A 91 12.97 -22.28 20.28
C VAL A 91 12.90 -20.76 20.31
N ASP A 92 12.00 -20.20 21.11
CA ASP A 92 11.85 -18.75 21.25
C ASP A 92 13.08 -18.11 21.90
N ARG A 93 13.74 -18.82 22.84
CA ARG A 93 14.98 -18.36 23.44
C ARG A 93 16.14 -18.36 22.44
N GLU A 94 16.28 -19.42 21.67
CA GLU A 94 17.31 -19.53 20.64
C GLU A 94 17.12 -18.48 19.53
N LEU A 95 15.86 -18.23 19.15
CA LEU A 95 15.50 -17.20 18.19
C LEU A 95 15.97 -15.81 18.65
N LEU A 96 15.76 -15.48 19.94
CA LEU A 96 16.23 -14.21 20.52
C LEU A 96 17.76 -14.11 20.56
N GLN A 97 18.47 -15.24 20.74
CA GLN A 97 19.93 -15.23 20.70
C GLN A 97 20.48 -14.96 19.29
N PHE A 98 19.89 -15.54 18.25
CA PHE A 98 20.25 -15.22 16.86
C PHE A 98 20.02 -13.73 16.54
N GLN A 99 19.02 -13.09 17.13
CA GLN A 99 18.74 -11.66 16.98
C GLN A 99 19.63 -10.77 17.89
N SER A 100 20.52 -11.36 18.66
CA SER A 100 21.42 -10.60 19.53
C SER A 100 22.38 -9.74 18.70
N ARG A 101 22.49 -8.43 19.04
CA ARG A 101 23.45 -7.51 18.39
C ARG A 101 24.91 -7.93 18.57
N ILE A 102 25.23 -8.68 19.62
CA ILE A 102 26.59 -9.19 19.85
C ILE A 102 26.91 -10.23 18.79
N VAL A 103 26.02 -11.20 18.62
CA VAL A 103 26.16 -12.28 17.65
C VAL A 103 26.18 -11.70 16.22
N ILE A 104 25.23 -10.81 15.90
CA ILE A 104 25.17 -10.10 14.60
C ILE A 104 26.45 -9.28 14.37
N GLY A 105 26.94 -8.56 15.38
CA GLY A 105 28.15 -7.76 15.27
C GLY A 105 29.42 -8.59 15.04
N ARG A 106 29.52 -9.80 15.64
CA ARG A 106 30.60 -10.74 15.35
C ARG A 106 30.50 -11.30 13.94
N ALA A 107 29.32 -11.70 13.50
CA ALA A 107 29.08 -12.16 12.15
C ALA A 107 29.45 -11.09 11.11
N ILE A 108 29.08 -9.83 11.32
CA ILE A 108 29.46 -8.68 10.46
C ILE A 108 30.98 -8.59 10.35
N LYS A 109 31.68 -8.72 11.46
CA LYS A 109 33.16 -8.70 11.48
C LYS A 109 33.77 -9.90 10.78
N ALA A 110 33.27 -11.10 10.99
CA ALA A 110 33.81 -12.34 10.46
C ALA A 110 33.82 -12.37 8.91
N VAL A 111 32.85 -11.69 8.30
CA VAL A 111 32.73 -11.68 6.82
C VAL A 111 33.02 -10.28 6.21
N ASP A 112 33.55 -9.34 6.99
CA ASP A 112 33.84 -7.97 6.59
C ASP A 112 32.61 -7.25 5.99
N ALA A 113 31.39 -7.62 6.45
CA ALA A 113 30.16 -7.04 5.95
C ALA A 113 30.01 -5.54 6.26
N GLN A 114 30.87 -4.99 7.12
CA GLN A 114 30.93 -3.56 7.43
C GLN A 114 31.41 -2.70 6.26
N ILE A 115 31.99 -3.29 5.20
CA ILE A 115 32.53 -2.57 4.05
C ILE A 115 31.70 -2.89 2.81
N ASP A 116 31.17 -1.85 2.19
CA ASP A 116 30.45 -1.92 0.91
C ASP A 116 31.35 -1.43 -0.21
N TYR A 117 31.47 -2.19 -1.29
CA TYR A 117 32.15 -1.80 -2.51
C TYR A 117 31.12 -1.62 -3.62
N LYS A 118 30.71 -0.37 -3.89
CA LYS A 118 29.66 -0.06 -4.86
C LYS A 118 30.24 0.55 -6.12
N VAL A 119 29.79 0.05 -7.27
CA VAL A 119 30.19 0.52 -8.61
C VAL A 119 28.94 0.89 -9.38
N LYS A 120 29.04 1.94 -10.16
CA LYS A 120 27.98 2.38 -11.04
C LYS A 120 28.13 1.70 -12.40
N GLU A 121 27.25 0.79 -12.72
CA GLU A 121 27.20 0.11 -14.02
C GLU A 121 25.94 0.57 -14.77
N GLY A 122 26.17 1.37 -15.83
CA GLY A 122 25.08 2.00 -16.56
C GLY A 122 24.23 2.92 -15.67
N PHE A 123 22.97 2.56 -15.46
CA PHE A 123 22.04 3.31 -14.63
C PHE A 123 21.88 2.76 -13.20
N ARG A 124 22.53 1.65 -12.88
CA ARG A 124 22.41 0.94 -11.60
C ARG A 124 23.68 1.03 -10.79
N THR A 125 23.53 0.88 -9.48
CA THR A 125 24.64 0.69 -8.55
C THR A 125 24.69 -0.78 -8.16
N ILE A 126 25.84 -1.43 -8.30
CA ILE A 126 26.06 -2.85 -7.99
C ILE A 126 27.08 -2.93 -6.86
N GLU A 127 26.84 -3.82 -5.88
CA GLU A 127 27.77 -4.14 -4.83
C GLU A 127 28.66 -5.33 -5.25
N LEU A 128 29.98 -5.15 -5.22
CA LEU A 128 30.97 -6.14 -5.66
C LEU A 128 31.36 -7.14 -4.56
N TYR A 129 31.31 -6.72 -3.28
CA TYR A 129 31.76 -7.54 -2.14
C TYR A 129 33.16 -8.13 -2.37
N LYS A 130 33.35 -9.49 -2.28
CA LYS A 130 34.64 -10.15 -2.48
C LYS A 130 35.14 -10.14 -3.94
N SER A 131 34.28 -9.88 -4.92
CA SER A 131 34.69 -9.72 -6.33
C SER A 131 35.25 -8.34 -6.64
N ALA A 132 35.32 -7.45 -5.65
CA ALA A 132 35.96 -6.16 -5.83
C ALA A 132 37.46 -6.33 -6.18
N PRO A 133 37.99 -5.55 -7.13
CA PRO A 133 39.41 -5.62 -7.51
C PRO A 133 40.35 -5.13 -6.40
N ILE A 134 39.81 -4.55 -5.36
CA ILE A 134 40.50 -4.10 -4.15
C ILE A 134 39.79 -4.61 -2.91
N GLN A 135 40.55 -4.86 -1.85
CA GLN A 135 40.04 -5.14 -0.52
C GLN A 135 40.70 -4.18 0.49
N ILE A 136 39.91 -3.68 1.41
CA ILE A 136 40.36 -2.72 2.43
C ILE A 136 40.20 -3.39 3.78
N ALA A 137 41.27 -3.39 4.54
CA ALA A 137 41.28 -3.76 5.95
C ALA A 137 41.54 -2.52 6.79
N PHE A 138 40.69 -2.26 7.77
CA PHE A 138 40.90 -1.21 8.74
C PHE A 138 41.61 -1.79 9.96
N THR A 139 42.79 -1.23 10.28
CA THR A 139 43.63 -1.66 11.42
C THR A 139 43.27 -0.94 12.70
N ASP A 140 42.46 0.11 12.63
CA ASP A 140 41.95 0.81 13.78
C ASP A 140 40.74 0.13 14.43
N THR A 141 40.57 0.36 15.74
CA THR A 141 39.42 -0.12 16.52
C THR A 141 38.24 0.85 16.53
N LEU A 142 38.30 1.91 15.74
CA LEU A 142 37.29 2.95 15.73
C LEU A 142 36.04 2.49 14.99
N ASP A 143 34.88 2.63 15.62
CA ASP A 143 33.59 2.30 15.03
C ASP A 143 32.99 3.55 14.36
N LEU A 144 33.49 3.89 13.16
CA LEU A 144 33.18 5.09 12.42
C LEU A 144 32.52 4.76 11.08
N GLU A 145 31.61 5.66 10.65
CA GLU A 145 31.11 5.64 9.28
C GLU A 145 31.99 6.56 8.40
N GLN A 146 32.48 6.01 7.27
CA GLN A 146 33.34 6.74 6.34
C GLN A 146 33.03 6.33 4.90
N ARG A 147 33.15 7.28 3.96
CA ARG A 147 32.96 7.05 2.52
C ARG A 147 34.18 7.47 1.73
N PHE A 148 34.57 6.64 0.78
CA PHE A 148 35.72 6.87 -0.08
C PHE A 148 35.38 6.53 -1.53
N ASN A 149 35.93 7.31 -2.45
CA ASN A 149 35.92 6.95 -3.87
C ASN A 149 37.35 6.49 -4.22
N ILE A 150 37.45 5.32 -4.84
CA ILE A 150 38.76 4.75 -5.21
C ILE A 150 38.84 4.60 -6.72
N GLU A 151 39.93 5.13 -7.27
CA GLU A 151 40.25 5.10 -8.69
C GLU A 151 41.54 4.31 -8.89
N TYR A 152 41.61 3.53 -9.98
CA TYR A 152 42.85 2.88 -10.41
C TYR A 152 43.87 3.95 -10.85
N LYS A 153 45.09 3.84 -10.39
CA LYS A 153 46.19 4.68 -10.85
C LYS A 153 47.24 3.87 -11.62
N ASP A 154 47.82 2.88 -10.97
CA ASP A 154 48.81 1.94 -11.55
C ASP A 154 48.85 0.63 -10.77
N ALA A 155 49.74 -0.29 -11.16
CA ALA A 155 49.82 -1.63 -10.56
C ALA A 155 50.20 -1.62 -9.06
N ALA A 156 50.75 -0.54 -8.54
CA ALA A 156 51.21 -0.42 -7.15
C ALA A 156 50.40 0.63 -6.32
N HIS A 157 49.60 1.45 -6.97
CA HIS A 157 48.96 2.60 -6.30
C HIS A 157 47.51 2.75 -6.71
N VAL A 158 46.68 3.16 -5.75
CA VAL A 158 45.29 3.60 -5.95
C VAL A 158 45.16 5.07 -5.54
N LYS A 159 44.28 5.80 -6.23
CA LYS A 159 43.90 7.15 -5.83
C LYS A 159 42.63 7.04 -4.97
N VAL A 160 42.72 7.54 -3.75
CA VAL A 160 41.58 7.55 -2.80
C VAL A 160 41.15 8.99 -2.60
N THR A 161 39.86 9.25 -2.81
CA THR A 161 39.26 10.58 -2.65
C THR A 161 38.17 10.49 -1.58
N ASN A 162 38.26 11.34 -0.56
CA ASN A 162 37.16 11.46 0.42
C ASN A 162 36.21 12.58 -0.02
N PRO A 163 34.96 12.28 -0.35
CA PRO A 163 34.03 13.30 -0.81
C PRO A 163 33.62 14.31 0.29
N GLU A 164 33.73 13.95 1.57
CA GLU A 164 33.38 14.85 2.69
C GLU A 164 34.45 15.89 2.97
N TYR A 165 35.73 15.48 2.91
CA TYR A 165 36.87 16.38 3.22
C TYR A 165 37.56 16.90 1.96
N LYS A 166 37.15 16.48 0.76
CA LYS A 166 37.80 16.79 -0.53
C LYS A 166 39.30 16.49 -0.53
N GLU A 167 39.71 15.51 0.27
CA GLU A 167 41.10 15.07 0.39
C GLU A 167 41.36 14.00 -0.66
N GLU A 168 42.38 14.21 -1.48
CA GLU A 168 42.87 13.25 -2.47
C GLU A 168 44.24 12.76 -2.06
N ARG A 169 44.41 11.45 -1.98
CA ARG A 169 45.72 10.80 -1.71
C ARG A 169 45.98 9.63 -2.63
N ILE A 170 47.22 9.48 -3.00
CA ILE A 170 47.70 8.26 -3.69
C ILE A 170 48.23 7.34 -2.62
N ILE A 171 47.68 6.14 -2.55
CA ILE A 171 47.97 5.15 -1.52
C ILE A 171 48.64 3.94 -2.17
N PRO A 172 49.80 3.52 -1.68
CA PRO A 172 50.43 2.27 -2.14
C PRO A 172 49.70 1.05 -1.65
N ILE A 173 49.63 0.04 -2.50
CA ILE A 173 48.98 -1.23 -2.18
C ILE A 173 49.82 -2.04 -1.20
N GLY A 174 49.17 -2.67 -0.22
CA GLY A 174 49.81 -3.51 0.79
C GLY A 174 50.48 -2.77 1.96
N GLN A 175 50.41 -1.44 1.97
CA GLN A 175 50.99 -0.65 3.08
C GLN A 175 49.88 -0.04 3.95
N GLU A 176 50.14 0.03 5.24
CA GLU A 176 49.26 0.73 6.19
C GLU A 176 49.40 2.27 6.02
N VAL A 177 48.31 2.90 5.76
CA VAL A 177 48.26 4.36 5.58
C VAL A 177 47.18 4.98 6.47
N GLY A 178 47.53 6.04 7.16
CA GLY A 178 46.54 6.86 7.88
C GLY A 178 45.72 7.66 6.88
N TYR A 179 44.42 7.56 6.92
CA TYR A 179 43.52 8.29 6.07
C TYR A 179 42.24 8.70 6.81
N GLY A 180 41.93 9.97 6.78
CA GLY A 180 40.81 10.49 7.59
C GLY A 180 41.10 10.35 9.08
N LYS A 181 40.13 9.75 9.82
CA LYS A 181 40.24 9.51 11.27
C LYS A 181 40.77 8.13 11.63
N GLY A 182 41.20 7.31 10.66
CA GLY A 182 41.57 5.92 10.90
C GLY A 182 42.79 5.49 10.09
N ARG A 183 43.14 4.22 10.21
CA ARG A 183 44.21 3.57 9.45
C ARG A 183 43.62 2.47 8.61
N MET A 184 44.09 2.36 7.37
CA MET A 184 43.64 1.32 6.45
C MET A 184 44.79 0.73 5.66
N ILE A 185 44.65 -0.52 5.24
CA ILE A 185 45.49 -1.20 4.29
C ILE A 185 44.62 -1.50 3.06
N VAL A 186 45.04 -1.04 1.88
CA VAL A 186 44.41 -1.39 0.62
C VAL A 186 45.18 -2.52 0.01
N SER A 187 44.59 -3.68 -0.18
CA SER A 187 45.19 -4.86 -0.83
C SER A 187 44.56 -5.10 -2.21
N ALA A 188 45.36 -5.64 -3.13
CA ALA A 188 44.87 -6.05 -4.43
C ALA A 188 43.98 -7.28 -4.29
N GLY A 189 42.76 -7.21 -4.81
CA GLY A 189 41.84 -8.34 -4.92
C GLY A 189 42.01 -9.13 -6.20
N GLU A 190 41.21 -10.16 -6.37
CA GLU A 190 41.18 -10.94 -7.61
C GLU A 190 40.82 -10.04 -8.80
N GLY A 191 41.65 -9.96 -9.81
CA GLY A 191 41.42 -9.17 -11.02
C GLY A 191 41.91 -7.72 -10.99
N TYR A 192 42.61 -7.26 -9.93
CA TYR A 192 43.13 -5.89 -9.82
C TYR A 192 43.80 -5.40 -11.11
N ASN A 193 44.65 -6.18 -11.73
CA ASN A 193 45.38 -5.80 -12.96
C ASN A 193 44.67 -6.20 -14.27
N ARG A 194 43.51 -6.85 -14.19
CA ARG A 194 42.83 -7.40 -15.37
C ARG A 194 41.48 -6.72 -15.66
N VAL A 195 40.76 -6.44 -14.64
CA VAL A 195 39.34 -5.93 -14.77
C VAL A 195 39.10 -4.86 -13.75
N TRP A 196 39.30 -3.62 -14.16
CA TRP A 196 38.86 -2.47 -13.34
C TRP A 196 37.54 -1.93 -13.89
N PRO A 197 36.55 -1.61 -13.03
CA PRO A 197 35.30 -1.00 -13.48
C PRO A 197 35.55 0.33 -14.21
N ALA A 198 34.73 0.61 -15.23
CA ALA A 198 34.82 1.88 -15.97
C ALA A 198 34.47 3.11 -15.10
N SER A 199 33.88 2.91 -13.95
CA SER A 199 33.52 3.95 -12.97
C SER A 199 34.31 3.75 -11.66
N ASN A 200 34.47 4.83 -10.90
CA ASN A 200 35.10 4.78 -9.58
C ASN A 200 34.38 3.84 -8.64
N ILE A 201 35.16 3.12 -7.82
CA ILE A 201 34.62 2.26 -6.77
C ILE A 201 34.29 3.13 -5.56
N MET A 202 33.05 3.21 -5.19
CA MET A 202 32.60 3.84 -3.96
C MET A 202 32.67 2.85 -2.82
N VAL A 203 33.53 3.10 -1.86
CA VAL A 203 33.70 2.29 -0.66
C VAL A 203 33.05 3.00 0.52
N THR A 204 32.20 2.28 1.23
CA THR A 204 31.56 2.79 2.46
C THR A 204 31.93 1.87 3.61
N ARG A 205 32.57 2.40 4.65
CA ARG A 205 32.74 1.74 5.95
C ARG A 205 31.56 2.11 6.83
N HIS A 206 30.83 1.12 7.29
CA HIS A 206 29.71 1.31 8.21
C HIS A 206 30.16 1.08 9.67
N SER A 207 29.54 1.80 10.62
CA SER A 207 29.66 1.48 12.02
C SER A 207 29.03 0.11 12.29
N ILE A 208 29.76 -0.77 12.98
CA ILE A 208 29.27 -2.13 13.32
C ILE A 208 28.02 -2.05 14.18
N LYS A 209 27.95 -1.08 15.09
CA LYS A 209 26.78 -0.89 15.97
C LYS A 209 25.53 -0.51 15.18
N SER A 210 25.65 0.44 14.24
CA SER A 210 24.53 0.86 13.40
C SER A 210 24.12 -0.23 12.42
N LEU A 211 25.09 -0.89 11.80
CA LEU A 211 24.82 -1.98 10.86
C LEU A 211 24.20 -3.19 11.56
N ALA A 212 24.63 -3.53 12.76
CA ALA A 212 24.03 -4.60 13.56
C ALA A 212 22.56 -4.29 13.90
N ALA A 213 22.22 -3.03 14.15
CA ALA A 213 20.84 -2.63 14.37
C ALA A 213 19.98 -2.75 13.09
N VAL A 214 20.55 -2.39 11.94
CA VAL A 214 19.88 -2.56 10.64
C VAL A 214 19.64 -4.04 10.34
N TYR A 215 20.65 -4.87 10.49
CA TYR A 215 20.55 -6.31 10.25
C TYR A 215 19.59 -6.98 11.23
N GLN A 216 19.60 -6.59 12.52
CA GLN A 216 18.66 -7.10 13.52
C GLN A 216 17.19 -6.92 13.09
N ASN A 217 16.87 -5.79 12.46
CA ASN A 217 15.51 -5.49 11.98
C ASN A 217 15.20 -6.13 10.62
N SER A 218 16.23 -6.46 9.84
CA SER A 218 16.08 -6.97 8.47
C SER A 218 16.12 -8.49 8.40
N ILE A 219 16.74 -9.15 9.37
CA ILE A 219 16.78 -10.62 9.45
C ILE A 219 15.39 -11.12 9.84
N THR A 220 14.83 -11.96 8.99
CA THR A 220 13.60 -12.69 9.32
C THR A 220 13.95 -14.11 9.72
N ILE A 221 13.57 -14.48 10.93
CA ILE A 221 13.76 -15.83 11.46
C ILE A 221 12.39 -16.46 11.61
N SER A 222 12.18 -17.58 10.97
CA SER A 222 10.91 -18.31 11.00
C SER A 222 11.14 -19.79 11.27
N GLN A 223 10.19 -20.42 11.96
CA GLN A 223 10.14 -21.85 12.18
C GLN A 223 9.14 -22.45 11.19
N PRO A 224 9.57 -23.24 10.20
CA PRO A 224 8.68 -23.77 9.16
C PRO A 224 7.58 -24.68 9.71
N GLN A 225 7.85 -25.38 10.81
CA GLN A 225 6.92 -26.25 11.52
C GLN A 225 7.07 -26.06 13.01
N SER A 226 6.00 -25.79 13.72
CA SER A 226 5.98 -25.46 15.16
C SER A 226 6.52 -26.54 16.10
N ARG A 227 6.84 -27.73 15.58
CA ARG A 227 7.43 -28.85 16.35
C ARG A 227 8.81 -29.27 15.85
N ALA A 228 9.31 -28.66 14.79
CA ALA A 228 10.62 -29.00 14.26
C ALA A 228 11.69 -28.11 14.90
N SER A 229 12.83 -28.69 15.24
CA SER A 229 14.03 -27.98 15.73
C SER A 229 14.79 -27.31 14.56
N VAL A 230 14.06 -26.79 13.56
CA VAL A 230 14.61 -26.19 12.36
C VAL A 230 14.18 -24.74 12.29
N LEU A 231 15.14 -23.86 12.09
CA LEU A 231 14.94 -22.43 11.86
C LEU A 231 15.32 -22.09 10.41
N ARG A 232 14.56 -21.19 9.82
CA ARG A 232 14.88 -20.58 8.54
C ARG A 232 15.26 -19.13 8.76
N LEU A 233 16.51 -18.80 8.44
CA LEU A 233 17.07 -17.47 8.51
C LEU A 233 17.03 -16.87 7.10
N SER A 234 16.37 -15.74 6.91
CA SER A 234 16.35 -15.04 5.62
C SER A 234 16.79 -13.59 5.78
N LEU A 235 17.52 -13.11 4.79
CA LEU A 235 18.01 -11.74 4.70
C LEU A 235 18.01 -11.28 3.25
N SER A 236 17.63 -10.02 3.05
CA SER A 236 17.68 -9.37 1.74
C SER A 236 18.80 -8.31 1.72
N GLY A 237 19.51 -8.20 0.58
CA GLY A 237 20.57 -7.22 0.41
C GLY A 237 21.03 -7.09 -1.04
N ASP A 238 21.99 -6.17 -1.26
CA ASP A 238 22.45 -5.78 -2.61
C ASP A 238 23.36 -6.85 -3.25
N ASN A 239 23.95 -7.75 -2.45
CA ASN A 239 24.85 -8.80 -2.94
C ASN A 239 24.52 -10.14 -2.29
N LYS A 240 24.18 -11.16 -3.12
CA LYS A 240 23.76 -12.47 -2.66
C LYS A 240 24.84 -13.19 -1.86
N ALA A 241 26.08 -13.18 -2.35
CA ALA A 241 27.20 -13.86 -1.67
C ALA A 241 27.47 -13.23 -0.29
N LYS A 242 27.37 -11.90 -0.17
CA LYS A 242 27.56 -11.19 1.10
C LYS A 242 26.55 -11.63 2.15
N ILE A 243 25.26 -11.63 1.78
CA ILE A 243 24.20 -12.00 2.72
C ILE A 243 24.22 -13.48 3.07
N THR A 244 24.54 -14.37 2.11
CA THR A 244 24.71 -15.81 2.39
C THR A 244 25.86 -16.04 3.36
N ASN A 245 27.03 -15.47 3.08
CA ASN A 245 28.19 -15.60 3.97
C ASN A 245 27.91 -15.01 5.36
N PHE A 246 27.17 -13.90 5.43
CA PHE A 246 26.76 -13.33 6.69
C PHE A 246 25.82 -14.26 7.48
N LEU A 247 24.82 -14.87 6.83
CA LEU A 247 23.89 -15.79 7.50
C LEU A 247 24.62 -17.03 8.02
N VAL A 248 25.59 -17.57 7.28
CA VAL A 248 26.43 -18.68 7.74
C VAL A 248 27.30 -18.24 8.92
N ALA A 249 27.98 -17.10 8.81
CA ALA A 249 28.78 -16.55 9.90
C ALA A 249 27.96 -16.18 11.15
N LEU A 250 26.67 -15.89 10.97
CA LEU A 250 25.76 -15.67 12.08
C LEU A 250 25.54 -16.95 12.88
N VAL A 251 25.41 -18.09 12.20
CA VAL A 251 25.29 -19.40 12.84
C VAL A 251 26.58 -19.75 13.57
N ASP A 252 27.74 -19.53 12.94
CA ASP A 252 29.03 -19.77 13.58
C ASP A 252 29.23 -18.88 14.80
N SER A 253 28.90 -17.59 14.68
CA SER A 253 28.99 -16.64 15.82
C SER A 253 28.03 -16.97 16.97
N TYR A 254 26.86 -17.52 16.63
CA TYR A 254 25.93 -18.04 17.63
C TYR A 254 26.52 -19.26 18.36
N ASN A 255 27.09 -20.23 17.64
CA ASN A 255 27.73 -21.40 18.23
C ASN A 255 28.91 -21.01 19.14
N GLU A 256 29.73 -20.04 18.71
CA GLU A 256 30.84 -19.53 19.51
C GLU A 256 30.38 -18.86 20.81
N GLU A 257 29.34 -18.00 20.73
CA GLU A 257 28.76 -17.35 21.92
C GLU A 257 28.14 -18.37 22.87
N SER A 258 27.35 -19.31 22.35
CA SER A 258 26.69 -20.35 23.11
C SER A 258 27.72 -21.28 23.77
N SER A 259 28.80 -21.67 23.05
CA SER A 259 29.90 -22.48 23.58
C SER A 259 30.68 -21.73 24.65
N SER A 260 30.97 -20.44 24.48
CA SER A 260 31.62 -19.60 25.45
C SER A 260 30.79 -19.49 26.75
N LEU A 261 29.50 -19.29 26.64
CA LEU A 261 28.59 -19.23 27.79
C LEU A 261 28.55 -20.54 28.56
N ARG A 262 28.43 -21.67 27.83
CA ARG A 262 28.46 -23.01 28.45
C ARG A 262 29.75 -23.27 29.19
N ARG A 263 30.90 -22.90 28.58
CA ARG A 263 32.20 -23.04 29.22
C ARG A 263 32.27 -22.30 30.56
N GLN A 264 31.79 -21.05 30.60
CA GLN A 264 31.78 -20.28 31.85
C GLN A 264 30.87 -20.92 32.91
N ILE A 265 29.71 -21.44 32.52
CA ILE A 265 28.80 -22.15 33.45
C ILE A 265 29.47 -23.43 33.96
N ALA A 266 30.07 -24.21 33.04
CA ALA A 266 30.75 -25.45 33.41
C ALA A 266 31.98 -25.22 34.32
N GLU A 267 32.76 -24.17 34.07
CA GLU A 267 33.87 -23.74 34.94
C GLU A 267 33.39 -23.36 36.32
N ASN A 268 32.31 -22.57 36.42
CA ASN A 268 31.72 -22.20 37.74
C ASN A 268 31.16 -23.42 38.47
N THR A 269 30.50 -24.34 37.72
CA THR A 269 30.01 -25.61 38.30
C THR A 269 31.16 -26.47 38.79
N SER A 270 32.25 -26.62 38.00
CA SER A 270 33.41 -27.39 38.36
C SER A 270 34.11 -26.84 39.63
N ARG A 271 34.26 -25.50 39.70
CA ARG A 271 34.79 -24.81 40.87
C ARG A 271 33.92 -25.07 42.08
N PHE A 272 32.62 -24.88 42.00
CA PHE A 272 31.66 -25.11 43.09
C PHE A 272 31.75 -26.56 43.62
N ILE A 273 31.72 -27.57 42.75
CA ILE A 273 31.79 -28.99 43.12
C ILE A 273 33.15 -29.30 43.74
N SER A 274 34.25 -28.76 43.16
CA SER A 274 35.60 -29.04 43.67
C SER A 274 35.81 -28.44 45.05
N GLU A 275 35.38 -27.25 45.33
CA GLU A 275 35.42 -26.63 46.65
C GLU A 275 34.57 -27.42 47.64
N ARG A 276 33.41 -27.94 47.23
CA ARG A 276 32.56 -28.74 48.10
C ARG A 276 33.14 -30.13 48.40
N ILE A 277 33.73 -30.78 47.40
CA ILE A 277 34.47 -32.05 47.59
C ILE A 277 35.61 -31.87 48.59
N LYS A 278 36.39 -30.77 48.42
CA LYS A 278 37.47 -30.46 49.35
C LYS A 278 36.98 -30.27 50.81
N SER A 279 35.93 -29.49 51.00
CA SER A 279 35.30 -29.29 52.32
C SER A 279 34.76 -30.59 52.88
N LEU A 280 34.10 -31.41 52.02
CA LEU A 280 33.53 -32.67 52.46
C LEU A 280 34.62 -33.71 52.82
N GLY A 281 35.74 -33.72 52.12
CA GLY A 281 36.91 -34.55 52.43
C GLY A 281 37.43 -34.26 53.84
N GLN A 282 37.61 -33.00 54.20
CA GLN A 282 38.03 -32.59 55.54
C GLN A 282 37.03 -33.01 56.63
N GLU A 283 35.72 -32.88 56.31
CA GLU A 283 34.65 -33.31 57.22
C GLU A 283 34.61 -34.84 57.36
N LEU A 284 34.90 -35.59 56.32
CA LEU A 284 34.97 -37.04 56.30
C LEU A 284 36.15 -37.53 57.12
N ASP A 285 37.36 -36.92 56.91
CA ASP A 285 38.55 -37.22 57.71
C ASP A 285 38.30 -37.02 59.22
N SER A 286 37.59 -35.94 59.56
CA SER A 286 37.19 -35.65 60.94
C SER A 286 36.31 -36.76 61.57
N VAL A 287 35.28 -37.18 60.77
CA VAL A 287 34.36 -38.22 61.22
C VAL A 287 35.06 -39.57 61.24
N SER A 288 35.91 -39.90 60.28
CA SER A 288 36.70 -41.11 60.29
C SER A 288 37.60 -41.17 61.50
N TYR A 289 38.27 -40.07 61.89
CA TYR A 289 39.04 -40.00 63.12
C TYR A 289 38.16 -40.24 64.35
N SER A 290 36.97 -39.70 64.39
CA SER A 290 35.99 -39.93 65.45
C SER A 290 35.55 -41.39 65.51
N THR A 291 35.35 -42.06 64.34
CA THR A 291 35.03 -43.48 64.27
C THR A 291 36.17 -44.34 64.81
N ASP A 292 37.39 -44.08 64.35
CA ASP A 292 38.60 -44.81 64.89
C ASP A 292 38.83 -44.62 66.39
N SER A 293 38.67 -43.40 66.88
CA SER A 293 38.85 -43.10 68.30
C SER A 293 37.77 -43.78 69.13
N PHE A 294 36.55 -43.83 68.74
CA PHE A 294 35.44 -44.51 69.37
C PHE A 294 35.66 -46.04 69.40
N GLN A 295 36.09 -46.63 68.28
CA GLN A 295 36.41 -48.05 68.21
C GLN A 295 37.55 -48.48 69.15
N ARG A 296 38.60 -47.66 69.21
CA ARG A 296 39.75 -47.94 70.11
C ARG A 296 39.40 -47.85 71.63
N ALA A 297 38.49 -46.87 71.88
CA ALA A 297 38.11 -46.66 73.30
C ALA A 297 37.19 -47.75 73.88
N ASN A 298 36.30 -48.30 73.05
CA ASN A 298 35.19 -49.12 73.51
C ASN A 298 35.32 -50.61 73.17
N ARG A 299 36.44 -51.12 72.54
CA ARG A 299 36.71 -52.56 72.21
C ARG A 299 35.46 -53.32 71.77
N TYR A 300 34.61 -52.67 70.91
CA TYR A 300 33.25 -53.13 70.66
C TYR A 300 33.29 -54.32 69.67
N ILE A 301 32.78 -55.48 70.12
CA ILE A 301 32.52 -56.65 69.33
C ILE A 301 31.10 -56.60 68.91
N MET A 302 30.80 -56.53 67.58
CA MET A 302 29.43 -56.51 67.05
C MET A 302 28.55 -57.60 67.61
N PRO A 303 27.36 -57.31 68.21
CA PRO A 303 26.40 -58.36 68.55
C PRO A 303 25.74 -58.89 67.26
N SER A 304 25.82 -60.17 67.00
CA SER A 304 25.15 -60.87 65.96
C SER A 304 23.64 -61.15 66.32
N SER A 305 22.75 -60.81 65.40
CA SER A 305 21.62 -61.64 65.02
C SER A 305 20.31 -61.65 65.80
N VAL A 306 19.82 -60.63 66.44
CA VAL A 306 18.47 -60.73 67.06
C VAL A 306 17.41 -59.73 66.55
N VAL A 307 17.72 -58.89 65.53
CA VAL A 307 16.76 -57.88 65.11
C VAL A 307 16.74 -57.80 63.58
N SER A 308 16.52 -58.93 62.87
CA SER A 308 16.64 -58.89 61.42
C SER A 308 15.52 -58.10 60.73
N ASP A 309 14.30 -58.07 61.26
CA ASP A 309 13.17 -57.39 60.54
C ASP A 309 13.09 -55.92 61.00
N TYR A 310 13.30 -55.56 62.20
CA TYR A 310 13.41 -54.16 62.63
C TYR A 310 14.69 -53.51 62.13
N ALA A 311 15.80 -54.27 62.06
CA ALA A 311 17.03 -53.74 61.46
C ALA A 311 16.95 -53.45 60.03
N SER A 312 16.17 -54.20 59.23
CA SER A 312 15.97 -53.92 57.79
C SER A 312 15.11 -52.67 57.53
N MET A 313 14.02 -52.50 58.27
CA MET A 313 13.15 -51.30 58.21
C MET A 313 13.86 -50.10 58.81
N SER A 314 14.58 -50.19 59.88
CA SER A 314 15.42 -49.15 60.45
C SER A 314 16.53 -48.75 59.45
N LYS A 315 17.19 -49.75 58.81
CA LYS A 315 18.21 -49.53 57.79
C LYS A 315 17.65 -48.81 56.56
N ALA A 316 16.43 -49.16 56.06
CA ALA A 316 15.76 -48.48 55.00
C ALA A 316 15.39 -47.02 55.30
N ASN A 317 14.79 -46.78 56.47
CA ASN A 317 14.52 -45.48 57.03
C ASN A 317 15.76 -44.64 57.23
N GLN A 318 16.85 -45.30 57.70
CA GLN A 318 18.15 -44.70 57.87
C GLN A 318 18.76 -44.21 56.55
N THR A 319 18.73 -45.08 55.54
CA THR A 319 19.21 -44.71 54.17
C THR A 319 18.42 -43.53 53.58
N ALA A 320 17.09 -43.54 53.74
CA ALA A 320 16.22 -42.44 53.30
C ALA A 320 16.52 -41.13 54.11
N SER A 321 16.81 -41.24 55.43
CA SER A 321 17.20 -40.07 56.23
C SER A 321 18.54 -39.50 55.75
N ASP A 322 19.52 -40.37 55.49
CA ASP A 322 20.85 -39.97 55.02
C ASP A 322 20.77 -39.25 53.64
N GLU A 323 19.89 -39.71 52.76
CA GLU A 323 19.59 -39.04 51.48
C GLU A 323 19.01 -37.65 51.67
N ILE A 324 18.04 -37.51 52.56
CA ILE A 324 17.39 -36.25 52.89
C ILE A 324 18.41 -35.27 53.49
N ASP A 325 19.23 -35.73 54.45
CA ASP A 325 20.25 -34.89 55.06
C ASP A 325 21.34 -34.46 54.04
N ALA A 326 21.71 -35.33 53.10
CA ALA A 326 22.61 -34.99 52.00
C ALA A 326 22.02 -33.87 51.13
N GLN A 327 20.75 -34.01 50.73
CA GLN A 327 20.03 -33.00 49.96
C GLN A 327 19.90 -31.68 50.74
N LYS A 328 19.62 -31.70 52.02
CA LYS A 328 19.57 -30.50 52.88
C LYS A 328 20.90 -29.76 52.93
N ARG A 329 22.01 -30.49 53.13
CA ARG A 329 23.36 -29.88 53.14
C ARG A 329 23.70 -29.24 51.80
N LEU A 330 23.42 -29.95 50.70
CA LEU A 330 23.66 -29.42 49.34
C LEU A 330 22.80 -28.18 49.08
N THR A 331 21.55 -28.22 49.48
CA THR A 331 20.63 -27.09 49.31
C THR A 331 21.06 -25.88 50.15
N ASN A 332 21.47 -26.07 51.39
CA ASN A 332 21.99 -25.01 52.25
C ASN A 332 23.30 -24.41 51.71
N TYR A 333 24.18 -25.24 51.20
CA TYR A 333 25.43 -24.78 50.58
C TYR A 333 25.14 -23.93 49.32
N PHE A 334 24.21 -24.36 48.51
CA PHE A 334 23.82 -23.57 47.33
C PHE A 334 23.12 -22.27 47.69
N LEU A 335 22.31 -22.25 48.74
CA LEU A 335 21.71 -21.01 49.30
C LEU A 335 22.77 -20.00 49.76
N ALA A 336 23.84 -20.48 50.38
CA ALA A 336 24.98 -19.65 50.80
C ALA A 336 25.70 -19.08 49.57
N GLU A 337 25.95 -19.93 48.58
CA GLU A 337 26.59 -19.55 47.31
C GLU A 337 25.73 -18.56 46.53
N LEU A 338 24.41 -18.75 46.52
CA LEU A 338 23.47 -17.80 45.89
C LEU A 338 23.59 -16.38 46.46
N SER A 339 23.94 -16.28 47.75
CA SER A 339 24.21 -15.00 48.42
C SER A 339 25.55 -14.40 48.01
N ASN A 340 26.56 -15.23 47.69
CA ASN A 340 27.88 -14.80 47.21
C ASN A 340 27.81 -14.35 45.75
N VAL A 341 27.12 -15.10 44.92
CA VAL A 341 26.85 -14.71 43.49
C VAL A 341 26.13 -13.37 43.41
N ALA A 342 25.31 -13.02 44.40
CA ALA A 342 24.70 -11.68 44.45
C ALA A 342 25.73 -10.56 44.53
N LYS A 343 26.91 -10.82 45.14
CA LYS A 343 28.02 -9.86 45.29
C LYS A 343 28.99 -9.91 44.11
N SER A 344 29.31 -11.11 43.59
CA SER A 344 30.28 -11.32 42.51
C SER A 344 29.71 -11.14 41.12
N ARG A 345 28.35 -11.17 40.95
CA ARG A 345 27.67 -11.07 39.67
C ARG A 345 28.07 -12.16 38.69
N GLU A 346 28.35 -13.35 39.13
CA GLU A 346 28.73 -14.52 38.32
C GLU A 346 27.51 -15.31 37.84
N TYR A 347 27.74 -16.25 36.90
CA TYR A 347 26.74 -17.23 36.50
C TYR A 347 26.47 -18.23 37.60
N LEU A 348 25.23 -18.71 37.72
CA LEU A 348 24.87 -19.77 38.63
C LEU A 348 25.31 -21.15 38.07
N PRO A 349 25.85 -22.03 38.88
CA PRO A 349 26.19 -23.40 38.49
C PRO A 349 24.91 -24.18 38.14
N GLU A 350 24.97 -25.04 37.14
CA GLU A 350 23.89 -25.92 36.69
C GLU A 350 24.20 -27.39 37.01
N GLY A 351 23.17 -28.25 37.09
CA GLY A 351 23.36 -29.67 37.32
C GLY A 351 23.89 -30.04 38.70
N ILE A 352 23.66 -29.22 39.71
CA ILE A 352 24.20 -29.38 41.05
C ILE A 352 23.59 -30.52 41.86
N GLY A 353 22.57 -31.20 41.38
CA GLY A 353 21.99 -32.40 41.98
C GLY A 353 20.98 -32.12 43.10
N ILE A 354 20.41 -30.94 43.16
CA ILE A 354 19.28 -30.65 44.05
C ILE A 354 18.00 -31.21 43.39
N GLU A 355 17.39 -32.19 44.01
CA GLU A 355 16.20 -32.88 43.51
C GLU A 355 14.93 -32.08 43.77
N TYR A 356 14.88 -30.84 43.26
CA TYR A 356 13.70 -29.99 43.36
C TYR A 356 13.29 -29.52 41.98
N ASN A 357 12.11 -30.01 41.54
CA ASN A 357 11.56 -29.65 40.22
C ASN A 357 11.37 -28.14 40.06
N GLY A 358 11.97 -27.58 39.02
CA GLY A 358 11.84 -26.15 38.67
C GLY A 358 13.02 -25.27 39.12
N ILE A 359 13.92 -25.71 39.95
CA ILE A 359 15.14 -24.95 40.30
C ILE A 359 16.08 -24.86 39.11
N GLU A 360 16.33 -25.96 38.44
CA GLU A 360 17.18 -26.00 37.24
C GLU A 360 16.68 -25.02 36.16
N GLN A 361 15.35 -24.96 35.98
CA GLN A 361 14.74 -24.00 35.04
C GLN A 361 14.97 -22.55 35.47
N GLN A 362 14.88 -22.25 36.75
CA GLN A 362 15.14 -20.90 37.27
C GLN A 362 16.63 -20.53 37.20
N ILE A 363 17.52 -21.48 37.41
CA ILE A 363 18.97 -21.28 37.23
C ILE A 363 19.28 -21.01 35.76
N SER A 364 18.75 -21.81 34.85
CA SER A 364 18.90 -21.62 33.42
C SER A 364 18.33 -20.28 32.97
N LEU A 365 17.16 -19.86 33.49
CA LEU A 365 16.58 -18.55 33.23
C LEU A 365 17.49 -17.40 33.73
N TYR A 366 18.05 -17.52 34.94
CA TYR A 366 19.02 -16.56 35.46
C TYR A 366 20.22 -16.44 34.51
N ASN A 367 20.82 -17.57 34.14
CA ASN A 367 21.98 -17.64 33.27
C ASN A 367 21.68 -17.11 31.86
N SER A 368 20.44 -17.21 31.38
CA SER A 368 20.05 -16.67 30.09
C SER A 368 19.85 -15.15 30.09
N ILE A 369 19.45 -14.56 31.20
CA ILE A 369 19.25 -13.11 31.35
C ILE A 369 20.55 -12.39 31.70
N LYS A 370 21.46 -13.05 32.38
CA LYS A 370 22.74 -12.47 32.80
C LYS A 370 23.57 -11.83 31.68
N PRO A 371 23.72 -12.43 30.50
CA PRO A 371 24.44 -11.81 29.37
C PRO A 371 23.82 -10.47 28.93
N GLU A 372 22.50 -10.36 28.97
CA GLU A 372 21.81 -9.11 28.60
C GLU A 372 22.12 -8.01 29.65
N TYR A 373 22.12 -8.35 30.91
CA TYR A 373 22.54 -7.42 31.95
C TYR A 373 23.98 -6.93 31.75
N ASP A 374 24.92 -7.85 31.53
CA ASP A 374 26.33 -7.52 31.34
C ASP A 374 26.58 -6.67 30.10
N ARG A 375 25.82 -6.95 29.04
CA ARG A 375 25.85 -6.19 27.80
C ARG A 375 25.40 -4.74 28.03
N TRP A 376 24.24 -4.55 28.66
CA TRP A 376 23.74 -3.22 28.94
C TRP A 376 24.65 -2.46 29.93
N LEU A 377 25.23 -3.12 30.89
CA LEU A 377 26.20 -2.53 31.81
C LEU A 377 27.47 -2.04 31.08
N LYS A 378 27.96 -2.81 30.11
CA LYS A 378 29.08 -2.41 29.25
C LYS A 378 28.70 -1.22 28.34
N THR A 379 27.51 -1.28 27.75
CA THR A 379 27.00 -0.21 26.87
C THR A 379 26.81 1.08 27.64
N ALA A 380 26.37 1.03 28.88
CA ALA A 380 26.21 2.17 29.77
C ALA A 380 27.52 2.66 30.40
N GLY A 381 28.69 2.14 29.98
CA GLY A 381 29.98 2.53 30.52
C GLY A 381 30.18 2.19 32.00
N GLY A 382 29.48 1.20 32.51
CA GLY A 382 29.50 0.77 33.93
C GLY A 382 28.49 1.50 34.83
N GLN A 383 27.67 2.40 34.28
CA GLN A 383 26.62 3.09 35.03
C GLN A 383 25.48 2.15 35.37
N THR A 384 25.18 2.00 36.65
CA THR A 384 24.12 1.11 37.14
C THR A 384 22.72 1.72 37.07
N ASP A 385 22.63 3.03 36.90
CA ASP A 385 21.34 3.79 36.89
C ASP A 385 20.66 3.84 35.55
N HIS A 386 21.29 3.30 34.48
CA HIS A 386 20.69 3.24 33.17
C HIS A 386 19.40 2.37 33.17
N PRO A 387 18.25 2.84 32.61
CA PRO A 387 16.95 2.17 32.73
C PRO A 387 16.97 0.69 32.37
N MET A 388 17.72 0.33 31.30
CA MET A 388 17.84 -1.07 30.88
C MET A 388 18.70 -1.90 31.83
N VAL A 389 19.75 -1.32 32.41
CA VAL A 389 20.58 -2.00 33.44
C VAL A 389 19.74 -2.27 34.68
N VAL A 390 18.98 -1.30 35.15
CA VAL A 390 18.04 -1.44 36.26
C VAL A 390 17.02 -2.53 36.01
N LYS A 391 16.37 -2.50 34.81
CA LYS A 391 15.39 -3.53 34.42
C LYS A 391 15.92 -4.95 34.48
N TYR A 392 17.11 -5.20 33.93
CA TYR A 392 17.71 -6.55 33.99
C TYR A 392 18.26 -6.90 35.34
N ALA A 393 18.77 -5.93 36.09
CA ALA A 393 19.18 -6.13 37.48
C ALA A 393 18.00 -6.56 38.36
N ASP A 394 16.86 -5.93 38.23
CA ASP A 394 15.64 -6.26 38.95
C ASP A 394 15.09 -7.65 38.54
N ALA A 395 15.16 -7.98 37.25
CA ALA A 395 14.80 -9.32 36.77
C ALA A 395 15.71 -10.40 37.41
N LEU A 396 17.03 -10.21 37.34
CA LEU A 396 17.99 -11.13 37.97
C LEU A 396 17.77 -11.23 39.48
N ARG A 397 17.48 -10.12 40.17
CA ARG A 397 17.13 -10.10 41.59
C ARG A 397 15.88 -10.93 41.87
N SER A 398 14.81 -10.69 41.10
CA SER A 398 13.54 -11.41 41.23
C SER A 398 13.71 -12.92 41.07
N ILE A 399 14.45 -13.36 40.02
CA ILE A 399 14.71 -14.78 39.79
C ILE A 399 15.50 -15.38 40.96
N ARG A 400 16.54 -14.71 41.41
CA ARG A 400 17.35 -15.15 42.55
C ARG A 400 16.51 -15.27 43.84
N GLU A 401 15.59 -14.30 44.08
CA GLU A 401 14.67 -14.38 45.24
C GLU A 401 13.70 -15.55 45.08
N ASN A 402 13.24 -15.83 43.85
CA ASN A 402 12.41 -17.01 43.56
C ASN A 402 13.15 -18.30 43.81
N ILE A 403 14.40 -18.42 43.35
CA ILE A 403 15.27 -19.56 43.62
C ILE A 403 15.43 -19.71 45.14
N SER A 404 15.76 -18.63 45.83
CA SER A 404 15.95 -18.65 47.30
C SER A 404 14.67 -19.07 48.05
N ARG A 405 13.51 -18.56 47.64
CA ARG A 405 12.22 -18.97 48.22
C ARG A 405 11.89 -20.43 47.94
N GLY A 406 12.11 -20.90 46.70
CA GLY A 406 11.91 -22.28 46.32
C GLY A 406 12.78 -23.24 47.11
N LEU A 407 14.08 -22.93 47.23
CA LEU A 407 15.01 -23.73 48.04
C LEU A 407 14.66 -23.77 49.52
N ARG A 408 14.25 -22.66 50.12
CA ARG A 408 13.76 -22.63 51.50
C ARG A 408 12.50 -23.47 51.71
N SER A 409 11.56 -23.41 50.72
CA SER A 409 10.36 -24.25 50.72
C SER A 409 10.72 -25.73 50.59
N TYR A 410 11.71 -26.05 49.75
CA TYR A 410 12.22 -27.40 49.60
C TYR A 410 12.88 -27.90 50.90
N LEU A 411 13.72 -27.09 51.55
CA LEU A 411 14.28 -27.39 52.87
C LEU A 411 13.19 -27.69 53.89
N ALA A 412 12.13 -26.88 53.95
CA ALA A 412 11.01 -27.12 54.86
C ALA A 412 10.28 -28.44 54.54
N THR A 413 10.24 -28.86 53.28
CA THR A 413 9.67 -30.17 52.91
C THR A 413 10.59 -31.32 53.31
N LEU A 414 11.90 -31.17 53.10
CA LEU A 414 12.89 -32.13 53.56
C LEU A 414 12.89 -32.28 55.06
N ASP A 415 12.75 -31.17 55.80
CA ASP A 415 12.64 -31.16 57.25
C ASP A 415 11.40 -31.92 57.75
N ARG A 416 10.25 -31.76 57.10
CA ARG A 416 9.04 -32.52 57.44
C ARG A 416 9.23 -34.01 57.18
N ARG A 417 9.80 -34.39 56.01
CA ARG A 417 10.08 -35.79 55.70
C ARG A 417 11.06 -36.42 56.71
N LEU A 418 12.11 -35.65 57.04
CA LEU A 418 13.06 -36.10 58.05
C LEU A 418 12.41 -36.29 59.40
N ALA A 419 11.56 -35.35 59.83
CA ALA A 419 10.82 -35.46 61.11
C ALA A 419 9.87 -36.67 61.10
N GLU A 420 9.22 -36.99 59.95
CA GLU A 420 8.39 -38.18 59.82
C GLU A 420 9.18 -39.48 59.88
N LEU A 421 10.35 -39.56 59.21
CA LEU A 421 11.24 -40.71 59.27
C LEU A 421 11.84 -40.89 60.73
N ASN A 422 12.22 -39.80 61.36
CA ASN A 422 12.71 -39.78 62.71
C ASN A 422 11.60 -40.23 63.69
N ARG A 423 10.35 -39.82 63.51
CA ARG A 423 9.22 -40.28 64.30
C ARG A 423 9.00 -41.79 64.09
N SER A 424 8.99 -42.27 62.83
CA SER A 424 8.89 -43.71 62.53
C SER A 424 10.03 -44.50 63.15
N ASN A 425 11.27 -43.99 63.10
CA ASN A 425 12.41 -44.60 63.77
C ASN A 425 12.28 -44.58 65.32
N SER A 426 11.79 -43.47 65.91
CA SER A 426 11.60 -43.36 67.37
C SER A 426 10.52 -44.31 67.92
N GLU A 427 9.43 -44.45 67.15
CA GLU A 427 8.35 -45.41 67.41
C GLU A 427 8.84 -46.89 67.34
N GLY A 428 9.77 -47.19 66.36
CA GLY A 428 10.46 -48.45 66.27
C GLY A 428 11.44 -48.69 67.38
N LEU A 429 12.26 -47.70 67.81
CA LEU A 429 13.23 -47.76 68.92
C LEU A 429 12.58 -47.82 70.32
N ALA A 430 11.37 -47.21 70.45
CA ALA A 430 10.64 -47.33 71.72
C ALA A 430 10.17 -48.79 72.00
N LYS A 431 10.12 -49.58 71.01
CA LYS A 431 9.85 -51.06 71.13
C LYS A 431 11.12 -51.88 71.40
N VAL A 432 12.31 -51.24 71.28
CA VAL A 432 13.63 -51.86 71.58
C VAL A 432 14.32 -51.06 72.71
N SER A 433 13.70 -51.02 73.91
CA SER A 433 14.01 -50.04 74.98
C SER A 433 15.29 -50.25 75.77
N ASP A 434 16.18 -51.22 75.45
CA ASP A 434 17.38 -51.54 76.25
C ASP A 434 18.70 -51.46 75.48
N MET A 435 18.81 -50.58 74.43
CA MET A 435 20.13 -50.41 73.83
C MET A 435 21.08 -49.51 74.66
N PRO A 436 22.37 -49.90 74.84
CA PRO A 436 23.34 -49.10 75.56
C PRO A 436 23.58 -47.74 74.87
N THR A 437 23.85 -46.71 75.68
CA THR A 437 24.09 -45.32 75.19
C THR A 437 25.27 -45.23 74.21
N GLU A 438 26.26 -46.13 74.30
CA GLU A 438 27.41 -46.26 73.42
C GLU A 438 26.99 -46.73 71.98
N GLU A 439 26.03 -47.64 71.86
CA GLU A 439 25.55 -48.14 70.58
C GLU A 439 24.79 -47.05 69.75
N ARG A 440 24.06 -46.17 70.39
CA ARG A 440 23.45 -45.02 69.79
C ARG A 440 24.46 -44.02 69.21
N LYS A 441 25.53 -43.76 70.01
CA LYS A 441 26.67 -42.90 69.63
C LYS A 441 27.37 -43.48 68.38
N TRP A 442 27.60 -44.81 68.39
CA TRP A 442 28.22 -45.51 67.29
C TRP A 442 27.36 -45.39 66.01
N GLN A 443 26.08 -45.68 66.13
CA GLN A 443 25.13 -45.55 64.96
C GLN A 443 25.09 -44.15 64.45
N ASP A 444 25.11 -43.13 65.30
CA ASP A 444 25.15 -41.75 64.85
C ASP A 444 26.44 -41.39 64.10
N ILE A 445 27.62 -41.87 64.57
CA ILE A 445 28.92 -41.64 63.94
C ILE A 445 28.96 -42.38 62.58
N GLU A 446 28.55 -43.64 62.53
CA GLU A 446 28.51 -44.48 61.33
C GLU A 446 27.52 -43.88 60.30
N ARG A 447 26.38 -43.36 60.74
CA ARG A 447 25.44 -42.70 59.94
C ARG A 447 26.02 -41.41 59.28
N GLN A 448 26.69 -40.58 60.07
CA GLN A 448 27.36 -39.38 59.56
C GLN A 448 28.43 -39.71 58.51
N GLN A 449 29.22 -40.76 58.77
CA GLN A 449 30.26 -41.22 57.84
C GLN A 449 29.63 -41.66 56.51
N ARG A 450 28.68 -42.60 56.57
CA ARG A 450 27.99 -43.09 55.33
C ARG A 450 27.31 -41.98 54.53
N MET A 451 26.68 -41.04 55.22
CA MET A 451 26.05 -39.90 54.55
C MET A 451 27.08 -39.01 53.79
N LYS A 452 28.21 -38.72 54.51
CA LYS A 452 29.27 -37.89 53.87
C LYS A 452 30.00 -38.67 52.77
N GLU A 453 30.20 -39.97 52.87
CA GLU A 453 30.76 -40.80 51.83
C GLU A 453 29.85 -40.85 50.58
N LYS A 454 28.56 -41.03 50.81
CA LYS A 454 27.59 -41.02 49.69
C LYS A 454 27.57 -39.67 48.96
N LEU A 455 27.53 -38.56 49.71
CA LEU A 455 27.54 -37.22 49.11
C LEU A 455 28.88 -36.93 48.40
N TYR A 456 30.00 -37.41 48.97
CA TYR A 456 31.33 -37.30 48.36
C TYR A 456 31.42 -38.05 47.01
N THR A 457 30.97 -39.30 46.99
CA THR A 457 30.95 -40.11 45.78
C THR A 457 29.98 -39.57 44.73
N ASP A 458 28.82 -39.04 45.13
CA ASP A 458 27.86 -38.39 44.23
C ASP A 458 28.43 -37.11 43.57
N LEU A 459 29.07 -36.26 44.38
CA LEU A 459 29.74 -35.07 43.87
C LEU A 459 30.95 -35.40 43.00
N LEU A 460 31.70 -36.46 43.26
CA LEU A 460 32.76 -36.96 42.38
C LEU A 460 32.19 -37.37 41.02
N SER A 461 31.10 -38.15 41.02
CA SER A 461 30.44 -38.55 39.79
C SER A 461 29.97 -37.33 38.97
N ARG A 462 29.37 -36.36 39.65
CA ARG A 462 28.92 -35.10 38.97
C ARG A 462 30.09 -34.26 38.49
N ARG A 463 31.22 -34.24 39.20
CA ARG A 463 32.43 -33.56 38.71
C ARG A 463 32.93 -34.19 37.42
N GLU A 464 33.01 -35.54 37.39
CA GLU A 464 33.44 -36.23 36.16
C GLU A 464 32.46 -36.06 35.01
N GLU A 465 31.17 -36.07 35.28
CA GLU A 465 30.14 -35.76 34.31
C GLU A 465 30.29 -34.33 33.74
N ASN A 466 30.49 -33.33 34.64
CA ASN A 466 30.70 -31.95 34.20
C ASN A 466 32.01 -31.79 33.40
N ASN A 467 33.11 -32.46 33.79
CA ASN A 467 34.37 -32.47 33.07
C ASN A 467 34.21 -33.12 31.68
N PHE A 468 33.44 -34.22 31.59
CA PHE A 468 33.13 -34.88 30.33
C PHE A 468 32.32 -33.96 29.40
N ASN A 469 31.27 -33.30 29.90
CA ASN A 469 30.46 -32.36 29.16
C ASN A 469 31.27 -31.13 28.74
N GLN A 470 32.29 -30.72 29.51
CA GLN A 470 33.16 -29.60 29.13
C GLN A 470 34.11 -29.96 27.97
N THR A 471 34.53 -31.23 27.89
CA THR A 471 35.45 -31.73 26.85
C THR A 471 34.75 -31.96 25.51
N ILE A 472 33.47 -32.31 25.53
CA ILE A 472 32.68 -32.53 24.30
C ILE A 472 32.15 -31.20 23.82
N GLN A 473 32.87 -30.59 22.87
CA GLN A 473 32.39 -29.42 22.15
C GLN A 473 31.49 -29.87 21.00
N VAL A 474 30.21 -29.87 21.20
CA VAL A 474 29.22 -30.09 20.13
C VAL A 474 28.51 -28.76 19.87
N ASP A 475 28.51 -28.33 18.62
CA ASP A 475 27.80 -27.14 18.17
C ASP A 475 26.31 -27.28 18.43
N ASP A 476 25.70 -26.22 18.97
CA ASP A 476 24.26 -26.17 19.25
C ASP A 476 23.41 -26.11 18.02
N SER A 477 23.95 -25.55 16.96
CA SER A 477 23.28 -25.45 15.67
C SER A 477 24.24 -25.79 14.53
N TYR A 478 23.71 -26.34 13.45
CA TYR A 478 24.45 -26.54 12.21
C TYR A 478 23.59 -26.12 10.99
N VAL A 479 24.28 -25.65 9.98
CA VAL A 479 23.67 -25.30 8.71
C VAL A 479 23.30 -26.59 8.00
N MET A 480 22.01 -26.83 7.80
CA MET A 480 21.50 -27.96 7.01
C MET A 480 21.61 -27.67 5.52
N ASP A 481 21.23 -26.46 5.14
CA ASP A 481 21.18 -26.04 3.77
C ASP A 481 21.45 -24.54 3.67
N ASN A 482 22.36 -24.15 2.81
CA ASN A 482 22.70 -22.76 2.58
C ASN A 482 22.21 -22.34 1.20
N ASP A 483 21.72 -21.11 1.10
CA ASP A 483 21.31 -20.50 -0.14
C ASP A 483 20.09 -21.16 -0.84
N THR A 484 19.07 -21.53 -0.08
CA THR A 484 17.79 -22.02 -0.61
C THR A 484 16.87 -20.89 -1.14
N GLY A 485 17.37 -19.66 -1.12
CA GLY A 485 16.65 -18.50 -1.65
C GLY A 485 16.59 -18.48 -3.19
N PRO A 486 15.82 -17.55 -3.76
CA PRO A 486 15.73 -17.38 -5.23
C PRO A 486 17.11 -17.20 -5.87
N ALA A 487 17.34 -17.85 -7.02
CA ALA A 487 18.61 -17.74 -7.74
C ALA A 487 18.86 -16.32 -8.30
N GLY A 488 17.80 -15.59 -8.63
CA GLY A 488 17.86 -14.22 -9.19
C GLY A 488 17.46 -13.14 -8.19
N PRO A 489 17.53 -11.86 -8.61
CA PRO A 489 17.10 -10.75 -7.77
C PRO A 489 15.59 -10.79 -7.51
N VAL A 490 15.21 -10.52 -6.27
CA VAL A 490 13.81 -10.45 -5.81
C VAL A 490 13.19 -9.10 -6.16
N SER A 491 14.01 -8.05 -6.19
CA SER A 491 13.62 -6.68 -6.54
C SER A 491 14.72 -6.05 -7.43
N PRO A 492 14.33 -5.17 -8.37
CA PRO A 492 12.97 -4.80 -8.77
C PRO A 492 12.30 -5.88 -9.60
N ASN A 493 11.04 -6.16 -9.28
CA ASN A 493 10.24 -7.05 -10.11
C ASN A 493 9.70 -6.26 -11.32
N THR A 494 10.37 -6.39 -12.46
CA THR A 494 10.06 -5.68 -13.71
C THR A 494 8.63 -5.97 -14.18
N THR A 495 8.16 -7.21 -14.05
CA THR A 495 6.78 -7.60 -14.42
C THR A 495 5.75 -6.85 -13.58
N ARG A 496 5.94 -6.77 -12.27
CA ARG A 496 5.05 -6.03 -11.37
C ARG A 496 5.06 -4.53 -11.66
N SER A 497 6.23 -3.97 -11.94
CA SER A 497 6.38 -2.55 -12.31
C SER A 497 5.68 -2.25 -13.63
N MET A 498 5.80 -3.12 -14.63
CA MET A 498 5.09 -2.98 -15.91
C MET A 498 3.57 -3.09 -15.74
N LEU A 499 3.08 -4.04 -14.93
CA LEU A 499 1.65 -4.16 -14.63
C LEU A 499 1.09 -2.89 -13.97
N LEU A 500 1.84 -2.31 -13.03
CA LEU A 500 1.48 -1.03 -12.42
C LEU A 500 1.48 0.09 -13.48
N GLY A 501 2.43 0.10 -14.40
CA GLY A 501 2.47 1.04 -15.52
C GLY A 501 1.23 0.93 -16.41
N VAL A 502 0.79 -0.28 -16.74
CA VAL A 502 -0.46 -0.52 -17.49
C VAL A 502 -1.67 -0.02 -16.70
N LEU A 503 -1.75 -0.34 -15.42
CA LEU A 503 -2.85 0.10 -14.54
C LEU A 503 -2.96 1.63 -14.52
N PHE A 504 -1.87 2.34 -14.23
CA PHE A 504 -1.85 3.80 -14.22
C PHE A 504 -2.14 4.38 -15.62
N GLY A 505 -1.63 3.74 -16.67
CA GLY A 505 -1.88 4.14 -18.06
C GLY A 505 -3.35 4.07 -18.48
N VAL A 506 -4.15 3.21 -17.83
CA VAL A 506 -5.60 3.13 -18.03
C VAL A 506 -6.34 4.07 -17.07
N VAL A 507 -5.97 4.11 -15.80
CA VAL A 507 -6.70 4.87 -14.77
C VAL A 507 -6.59 6.38 -14.96
N LEU A 508 -5.40 6.90 -15.28
CA LEU A 508 -5.18 8.34 -15.42
C LEU A 508 -6.04 8.98 -16.53
N PRO A 509 -6.05 8.48 -17.78
CA PRO A 509 -6.91 9.03 -18.81
C PRO A 509 -8.41 8.81 -18.51
N THR A 510 -8.76 7.71 -17.84
CA THR A 510 -10.15 7.47 -17.41
C THR A 510 -10.63 8.56 -16.47
N ILE A 511 -9.85 8.85 -15.42
CA ILE A 511 -10.16 9.94 -14.49
C ILE A 511 -10.26 11.28 -15.22
N PHE A 512 -9.30 11.57 -16.08
CA PHE A 512 -9.28 12.82 -16.84
C PHE A 512 -10.54 12.98 -17.71
N PHE A 513 -10.92 11.96 -18.47
CA PHE A 513 -12.10 12.04 -19.34
C PHE A 513 -13.41 12.05 -18.56
N ILE A 514 -13.50 11.35 -17.42
CA ILE A 514 -14.66 11.42 -16.53
C ILE A 514 -14.81 12.84 -15.96
N LEU A 515 -13.72 13.43 -15.44
CA LEU A 515 -13.74 14.81 -14.95
C LEU A 515 -14.17 15.78 -16.05
N ARG A 516 -13.64 15.64 -17.27
CA ARG A 516 -14.05 16.45 -18.41
C ARG A 516 -15.54 16.27 -18.74
N MET A 517 -16.04 15.03 -18.65
CA MET A 517 -17.45 14.75 -18.91
C MET A 517 -18.37 15.36 -17.85
N LEU A 518 -17.94 15.36 -16.57
CA LEU A 518 -18.68 15.98 -15.48
C LEU A 518 -18.71 17.51 -15.56
N THR A 519 -17.71 18.11 -16.22
CA THR A 519 -17.66 19.57 -16.45
C THR A 519 -18.40 20.03 -17.71
N ASP A 520 -18.85 19.09 -18.56
CA ASP A 520 -19.58 19.40 -19.80
C ASP A 520 -21.07 19.60 -19.51
N ASN A 521 -21.46 20.86 -19.36
CA ASN A 521 -22.85 21.29 -19.12
C ASN A 521 -23.62 21.63 -20.37
N LYS A 522 -23.15 21.24 -21.57
CA LYS A 522 -23.81 21.58 -22.81
C LYS A 522 -24.98 20.65 -23.17
N VAL A 523 -25.92 21.15 -23.91
CA VAL A 523 -27.01 20.37 -24.51
C VAL A 523 -26.48 19.68 -25.79
N HIS A 524 -26.47 18.35 -25.79
CA HIS A 524 -25.94 17.56 -26.91
C HIS A 524 -27.03 16.81 -27.68
N SER A 525 -28.13 16.45 -27.02
CA SER A 525 -29.10 15.54 -27.59
C SER A 525 -30.54 15.93 -27.26
N ARG A 526 -31.47 15.35 -28.00
CA ARG A 526 -32.92 15.44 -27.70
C ARG A 526 -33.25 15.06 -26.26
N ARG A 527 -32.59 14.02 -25.72
CA ARG A 527 -32.81 13.57 -24.34
C ARG A 527 -32.51 14.64 -23.32
N ASP A 528 -31.48 15.43 -23.54
CA ASP A 528 -31.09 16.52 -22.65
C ASP A 528 -32.19 17.58 -22.53
N VAL A 529 -32.92 17.77 -23.60
CA VAL A 529 -34.02 18.77 -23.69
C VAL A 529 -35.33 18.18 -23.15
N VAL A 530 -35.75 17.02 -23.69
CA VAL A 530 -37.06 16.41 -23.37
C VAL A 530 -37.14 16.00 -21.87
N ASN A 531 -36.04 15.60 -21.26
CA ASN A 531 -35.99 15.27 -19.82
C ASN A 531 -36.02 16.52 -18.92
N ALA A 532 -35.65 17.69 -19.46
CA ALA A 532 -35.54 18.92 -18.65
C ALA A 532 -36.76 19.85 -18.82
N VAL A 533 -37.50 19.76 -19.91
CA VAL A 533 -38.65 20.65 -20.19
C VAL A 533 -39.82 19.85 -20.75
N THR A 534 -41.06 20.35 -20.50
CA THR A 534 -42.32 19.75 -20.97
C THR A 534 -42.87 20.40 -22.27
N ILE A 535 -42.12 21.31 -22.86
CA ILE A 535 -42.48 22.05 -24.04
C ILE A 535 -42.54 21.12 -25.27
N PRO A 536 -43.53 21.25 -26.14
CA PRO A 536 -43.61 20.44 -27.36
C PRO A 536 -42.32 20.49 -28.19
N TYR A 537 -41.76 19.31 -28.53
CA TYR A 537 -40.53 19.17 -29.28
C TYR A 537 -40.79 18.86 -30.73
N LEU A 538 -40.44 19.76 -31.65
CA LEU A 538 -40.72 19.65 -33.07
C LEU A 538 -39.72 18.77 -33.83
N GLY A 539 -38.43 18.74 -33.41
CA GLY A 539 -37.47 17.92 -34.10
C GLY A 539 -36.01 18.37 -33.93
N ASP A 540 -35.13 17.53 -34.45
CA ASP A 540 -33.68 17.75 -34.53
C ASP A 540 -33.29 18.17 -35.94
N ILE A 541 -32.49 19.22 -36.07
CA ILE A 541 -31.85 19.57 -37.33
C ILE A 541 -30.37 19.25 -37.25
N PRO A 542 -29.87 18.30 -38.04
CA PRO A 542 -28.47 17.93 -38.04
C PRO A 542 -27.55 19.04 -38.54
N LEU A 543 -26.30 19.05 -38.13
CA LEU A 543 -25.31 19.98 -38.64
C LEU A 543 -25.09 19.68 -40.13
N SER A 544 -25.31 20.70 -40.97
CA SER A 544 -25.07 20.59 -42.41
C SER A 544 -23.59 20.35 -42.70
N ASP A 545 -23.28 19.37 -43.54
CA ASP A 545 -21.91 19.09 -43.97
C ASP A 545 -21.37 20.23 -44.87
N ASN A 546 -22.28 21.02 -45.51
CA ASN A 546 -21.96 22.21 -46.30
C ASN A 546 -22.10 23.47 -45.45
N LYS A 547 -21.04 23.83 -44.75
CA LYS A 547 -21.02 24.98 -43.83
C LYS A 547 -21.37 26.34 -44.44
N ASN A 548 -21.30 26.46 -45.75
CA ASN A 548 -21.48 27.72 -46.47
C ASN A 548 -22.87 27.83 -47.17
N SER A 549 -23.70 26.80 -47.14
CA SER A 549 -24.99 26.81 -47.81
C SER A 549 -26.07 27.30 -46.85
N PHE A 550 -26.64 28.49 -47.17
CA PHE A 550 -27.82 29.04 -46.50
C PHE A 550 -29.08 28.28 -46.95
N TYR A 551 -29.10 27.80 -48.17
CA TYR A 551 -30.12 26.96 -48.79
C TYR A 551 -29.66 25.50 -48.63
N SER A 552 -30.19 24.81 -47.62
CA SER A 552 -29.73 23.44 -47.33
C SER A 552 -30.72 22.38 -47.72
N ILE A 553 -31.92 22.76 -48.15
CA ILE A 553 -32.94 21.81 -48.58
C ILE A 553 -33.31 22.03 -50.05
N THR A 554 -33.63 20.92 -50.72
CA THR A 554 -34.17 20.93 -52.11
C THR A 554 -35.43 20.08 -52.16
N GLU A 555 -36.28 20.32 -53.13
CA GLU A 555 -37.57 19.65 -53.26
C GLU A 555 -37.44 18.13 -53.32
N GLN A 556 -36.46 17.64 -54.10
CA GLN A 556 -36.15 16.21 -54.22
C GLN A 556 -35.00 15.72 -53.39
N GLY A 557 -34.51 16.53 -52.45
CA GLY A 557 -33.38 16.18 -51.60
C GLY A 557 -33.68 14.99 -50.68
N THR A 558 -32.69 14.09 -50.53
CA THR A 558 -32.74 12.90 -49.66
C THR A 558 -31.71 12.96 -48.53
N ASP A 559 -31.06 14.10 -48.38
CA ASP A 559 -30.09 14.31 -47.30
C ASP A 559 -30.77 14.47 -45.93
N SER A 560 -30.00 14.24 -44.85
CA SER A 560 -30.53 14.25 -43.49
C SER A 560 -31.11 15.61 -43.05
N VAL A 561 -30.66 16.72 -43.64
CA VAL A 561 -31.18 18.06 -43.31
C VAL A 561 -32.54 18.26 -44.00
N THR A 562 -32.65 17.92 -45.28
CA THR A 562 -33.94 18.00 -46.01
C THR A 562 -35.00 17.15 -45.33
N GLU A 563 -34.66 15.90 -44.96
CA GLU A 563 -35.61 15.02 -44.27
C GLU A 563 -36.03 15.55 -42.92
N SER A 564 -35.09 16.15 -42.13
CA SER A 564 -35.41 16.77 -40.85
C SER A 564 -36.39 17.93 -41.02
N PHE A 565 -36.28 18.76 -42.06
CA PHE A 565 -37.26 19.82 -42.35
C PHE A 565 -38.60 19.29 -42.80
N ARG A 566 -38.66 18.13 -43.49
CA ARG A 566 -39.94 17.48 -43.83
C ARG A 566 -40.65 17.00 -42.54
N ILE A 567 -39.92 16.39 -41.62
CA ILE A 567 -40.42 15.95 -40.29
C ILE A 567 -40.90 17.18 -39.52
N LEU A 568 -40.08 18.24 -39.50
CA LEU A 568 -40.40 19.48 -38.80
C LEU A 568 -41.71 20.08 -39.32
N ARG A 569 -41.88 20.14 -40.64
CA ARG A 569 -43.11 20.59 -41.28
C ARG A 569 -44.32 19.76 -40.88
N THR A 570 -44.19 18.43 -40.90
CA THR A 570 -45.26 17.51 -40.49
C THR A 570 -45.64 17.72 -39.03
N ASN A 571 -44.63 17.84 -38.13
CA ASN A 571 -44.89 18.09 -36.71
C ASN A 571 -45.48 19.48 -36.48
N LEU A 572 -45.13 20.48 -37.30
CA LEU A 572 -45.68 21.80 -37.24
C LEU A 572 -47.19 21.80 -37.57
N SER A 573 -47.64 20.97 -38.57
CA SER A 573 -49.04 20.90 -38.93
C SER A 573 -49.96 20.42 -37.79
N PHE A 574 -49.45 19.68 -36.78
CA PHE A 574 -50.21 19.31 -35.60
C PHE A 574 -50.36 20.44 -34.54
N LEU A 575 -49.53 21.48 -34.64
CA LEU A 575 -49.60 22.67 -33.80
C LEU A 575 -50.25 23.87 -34.52
N ALA A 576 -50.51 23.70 -35.83
CA ALA A 576 -51.19 24.70 -36.62
C ALA A 576 -52.67 24.77 -36.21
N ASP A 577 -53.22 25.99 -36.15
CA ASP A 577 -54.60 26.20 -35.87
C ASP A 577 -55.34 26.59 -37.16
N ASP A 578 -55.93 25.60 -37.79
CA ASP A 578 -56.69 25.79 -39.02
C ASP A 578 -57.98 26.64 -38.85
N SER A 579 -58.39 26.98 -37.63
CA SER A 579 -59.58 27.75 -37.28
C SER A 579 -59.37 29.27 -37.42
N LEU A 580 -58.13 29.74 -37.62
CA LEU A 580 -57.79 31.16 -37.57
C LEU A 580 -58.36 31.95 -38.72
N GLY A 581 -58.73 31.30 -39.80
CA GLY A 581 -59.32 32.02 -41.03
C GLY A 581 -58.35 33.00 -41.66
N ARG A 582 -57.09 33.02 -41.28
CA ARG A 582 -56.01 33.85 -41.79
C ARG A 582 -54.68 33.10 -41.74
N ALA A 583 -53.62 33.65 -42.33
CA ALA A 583 -52.26 33.05 -42.24
C ALA A 583 -51.81 32.86 -40.80
N GLN A 584 -51.22 31.68 -40.55
CA GLN A 584 -50.59 31.41 -39.28
C GLN A 584 -49.27 32.16 -39.19
N ARG A 585 -49.09 32.96 -38.11
CA ARG A 585 -47.90 33.74 -37.84
C ARG A 585 -46.98 33.00 -36.91
N ILE A 586 -45.81 32.60 -37.42
CA ILE A 586 -44.85 31.80 -36.70
C ILE A 586 -43.56 32.58 -36.47
N ILE A 587 -43.15 32.81 -35.24
CA ILE A 587 -41.89 33.51 -34.96
C ILE A 587 -40.82 32.51 -34.50
N CYS A 588 -39.61 32.68 -35.06
CA CYS A 588 -38.42 31.97 -34.60
C CYS A 588 -37.65 32.79 -33.54
N ALA A 589 -37.49 32.22 -32.33
CA ALA A 589 -36.79 32.83 -31.20
C ALA A 589 -35.63 31.95 -30.72
N SER A 590 -34.72 32.51 -29.94
CA SER A 590 -33.61 31.74 -29.26
C SER A 590 -33.05 32.56 -28.11
N PHE A 591 -32.32 31.92 -27.17
CA PHE A 591 -31.62 32.64 -26.09
C PHE A 591 -30.50 33.55 -26.64
N GLY A 592 -29.73 33.08 -27.60
CA GLY A 592 -28.56 33.79 -28.08
C GLY A 592 -28.49 33.97 -29.57
N GLU A 593 -27.53 34.77 -30.00
CA GLU A 593 -27.15 34.91 -31.41
C GLU A 593 -26.58 33.57 -31.92
N SER A 594 -26.58 33.38 -33.22
CA SER A 594 -26.02 32.18 -33.88
C SER A 594 -26.70 30.84 -33.51
N ALA A 595 -27.83 30.83 -32.85
CA ALA A 595 -28.63 29.61 -32.61
C ALA A 595 -29.14 29.01 -33.93
N GLY A 596 -29.22 29.80 -34.96
CA GLY A 596 -29.64 29.37 -36.28
C GLY A 596 -31.11 29.75 -36.66
N LYS A 597 -31.72 30.73 -35.98
CA LYS A 597 -33.08 31.20 -36.27
C LYS A 597 -33.30 31.47 -37.75
N THR A 598 -32.49 32.35 -38.34
CA THR A 598 -32.54 32.74 -39.76
C THR A 598 -32.41 31.54 -40.69
N PHE A 599 -31.56 30.55 -40.33
CA PHE A 599 -31.42 29.31 -41.09
C PHE A 599 -32.70 28.46 -41.03
N ILE A 600 -33.28 28.33 -39.83
CA ILE A 600 -34.53 27.58 -39.61
C ILE A 600 -35.67 28.27 -40.33
N THR A 601 -35.83 29.59 -40.19
CA THR A 601 -36.90 30.37 -40.85
C THR A 601 -36.87 30.20 -42.35
N ASN A 602 -35.70 30.38 -42.98
CA ASN A 602 -35.53 30.24 -44.43
C ASN A 602 -35.84 28.82 -44.96
N ASN A 603 -35.23 27.79 -44.35
CA ASN A 603 -35.40 26.43 -44.81
C ASN A 603 -36.81 25.87 -44.47
N LEU A 604 -37.45 26.34 -43.38
CA LEU A 604 -38.85 26.01 -43.08
C LEU A 604 -39.80 26.63 -44.12
N ALA A 605 -39.54 27.88 -44.53
CA ALA A 605 -40.29 28.51 -45.58
C ALA A 605 -40.22 27.73 -46.89
N LEU A 606 -39.02 27.33 -47.32
CA LEU A 606 -38.81 26.47 -48.50
C LEU A 606 -39.56 25.14 -48.35
N SER A 607 -39.46 24.48 -47.17
CA SER A 607 -40.13 23.20 -46.90
C SER A 607 -41.64 23.27 -46.99
N LEU A 608 -42.25 24.37 -46.55
CA LEU A 608 -43.68 24.64 -46.63
C LEU A 608 -44.07 24.94 -48.07
N ALA A 609 -43.32 25.79 -48.78
CA ALA A 609 -43.58 26.16 -50.18
C ALA A 609 -43.47 24.98 -51.14
N PHE A 610 -42.60 24.00 -50.95
CA PHE A 610 -42.51 22.74 -51.70
C PHE A 610 -43.80 21.89 -51.67
N THR A 611 -44.70 22.18 -50.70
CA THR A 611 -46.01 21.52 -50.60
C THR A 611 -47.13 22.36 -51.21
N GLY A 612 -46.77 23.42 -51.91
CA GLY A 612 -47.76 24.33 -52.56
C GLY A 612 -48.36 25.39 -51.65
N ARG A 613 -47.84 25.51 -50.42
CA ARG A 613 -48.32 26.56 -49.49
C ARG A 613 -47.74 27.92 -49.85
N ARG A 614 -48.51 28.96 -49.70
CA ARG A 614 -48.07 30.33 -49.92
C ARG A 614 -47.42 30.86 -48.64
N VAL A 615 -46.17 31.25 -48.72
CA VAL A 615 -45.37 31.60 -47.48
C VAL A 615 -44.85 33.04 -47.65
N ALA A 616 -45.05 33.86 -46.62
CA ALA A 616 -44.34 35.14 -46.49
C ALA A 616 -43.25 34.98 -45.39
N ILE A 617 -42.05 35.51 -45.62
CA ILE A 617 -40.98 35.64 -44.64
C ILE A 617 -40.83 37.11 -44.28
N VAL A 618 -40.86 37.43 -42.98
CA VAL A 618 -40.70 38.79 -42.51
C VAL A 618 -39.46 38.87 -41.62
N ASP A 619 -38.45 39.66 -41.97
CA ASP A 619 -37.25 39.89 -41.19
C ASP A 619 -37.54 40.99 -40.15
N LEU A 620 -37.84 40.58 -38.91
CA LEU A 620 -37.99 41.49 -37.77
C LEU A 620 -36.72 41.71 -36.99
N ASP A 621 -35.58 41.13 -37.40
CA ASP A 621 -34.28 41.54 -36.90
C ASP A 621 -33.85 42.87 -37.55
N ILE A 622 -34.62 43.90 -37.33
CA ILE A 622 -34.41 45.25 -37.92
C ILE A 622 -33.12 45.93 -37.44
N ARG A 623 -32.39 45.34 -36.52
CA ARG A 623 -31.09 45.80 -36.07
C ARG A 623 -29.97 45.27 -36.95
N LYS A 624 -29.99 43.97 -37.25
CA LYS A 624 -28.93 43.30 -38.02
C LYS A 624 -29.33 42.96 -39.45
N GLY A 625 -30.61 42.71 -39.66
CA GLY A 625 -31.14 42.30 -40.96
C GLY A 625 -30.43 41.08 -41.52
N SER A 626 -30.24 40.10 -40.66
CA SER A 626 -29.41 38.93 -40.99
C SER A 626 -29.98 38.08 -42.12
N LEU A 627 -31.30 37.93 -42.15
CA LEU A 627 -32.04 37.23 -43.19
C LEU A 627 -31.97 38.03 -44.52
N SER A 628 -32.28 39.30 -44.43
CA SER A 628 -32.28 40.23 -45.61
C SER A 628 -30.94 40.26 -46.32
N LYS A 629 -29.83 40.34 -45.56
CA LYS A 629 -28.48 40.32 -46.15
C LYS A 629 -28.15 39.01 -46.81
N ARG A 630 -28.55 37.88 -46.21
CA ARG A 630 -28.29 36.54 -46.79
C ARG A 630 -29.10 36.24 -48.00
N LEU A 631 -30.28 36.86 -48.16
CA LEU A 631 -31.14 36.78 -49.35
C LEU A 631 -30.78 37.78 -50.43
N GLY A 632 -29.72 38.60 -50.22
CA GLY A 632 -29.32 39.62 -51.16
C GLY A 632 -30.23 40.87 -51.19
N LEU A 633 -31.12 40.99 -50.20
CA LEU A 633 -32.10 42.13 -50.08
C LEU A 633 -31.61 43.14 -49.01
N GLY A 634 -30.35 43.12 -48.65
CA GLY A 634 -29.77 44.09 -47.71
C GLY A 634 -29.77 45.51 -48.36
N GLY A 635 -30.38 46.49 -47.66
CA GLY A 635 -30.47 47.87 -48.14
C GLY A 635 -31.67 48.18 -49.02
N HIS A 636 -32.56 47.21 -49.26
CA HIS A 636 -33.85 47.43 -49.91
C HIS A 636 -34.84 47.94 -48.84
N ASP A 637 -35.86 48.65 -49.32
CA ASP A 637 -36.95 49.06 -48.45
C ASP A 637 -37.68 47.84 -47.84
N GLY A 638 -38.05 47.95 -46.60
CA GLY A 638 -38.59 46.84 -45.84
C GLY A 638 -39.44 47.27 -44.63
N VAL A 639 -39.45 46.41 -43.61
CA VAL A 639 -40.22 46.58 -42.38
C VAL A 639 -39.99 47.96 -41.81
N THR A 640 -38.74 48.40 -41.58
CA THR A 640 -38.47 49.74 -41.04
C THR A 640 -39.01 50.86 -41.82
N ASN A 641 -38.93 50.80 -43.14
CA ASN A 641 -39.48 51.84 -44.08
C ASN A 641 -40.98 51.90 -43.97
N TYR A 642 -41.65 50.77 -43.94
CA TYR A 642 -43.09 50.69 -43.76
C TYR A 642 -43.55 51.25 -42.41
N LEU A 643 -42.84 50.95 -41.32
CA LEU A 643 -43.15 51.36 -39.94
C LEU A 643 -42.89 52.86 -39.70
N VAL A 644 -41.99 53.50 -40.47
CA VAL A 644 -41.59 54.89 -40.31
C VAL A 644 -42.40 55.79 -41.18
N HIS A 645 -42.62 55.41 -42.46
CA HIS A 645 -43.26 56.24 -43.49
C HIS A 645 -44.67 55.77 -43.80
N GLU A 646 -45.70 56.61 -43.52
CA GLU A 646 -47.13 56.29 -43.77
C GLU A 646 -47.46 56.07 -45.25
N GLN A 647 -46.70 56.64 -46.11
CA GLN A 647 -46.87 56.56 -47.54
C GLN A 647 -46.41 55.24 -48.20
N VAL A 648 -45.53 54.49 -47.52
CA VAL A 648 -45.02 53.22 -48.04
C VAL A 648 -46.09 52.15 -47.88
N GLN A 649 -46.49 51.57 -49.01
CA GLN A 649 -47.48 50.49 -49.02
C GLN A 649 -46.83 49.13 -49.00
N LEU A 650 -47.60 48.09 -48.68
CA LEU A 650 -47.11 46.71 -48.58
C LEU A 650 -46.47 46.29 -49.90
N GLN A 651 -47.02 46.70 -51.02
CA GLN A 651 -46.50 46.29 -52.35
C GLN A 651 -45.08 46.80 -52.61
N ASP A 652 -44.65 47.88 -51.99
CA ASP A 652 -43.31 48.49 -52.18
C ASP A 652 -42.21 47.75 -51.47
N ILE A 653 -42.57 46.94 -50.48
CA ILE A 653 -41.61 46.24 -49.62
C ILE A 653 -41.59 44.68 -49.73
N VAL A 654 -42.40 44.16 -50.66
CA VAL A 654 -42.51 42.71 -50.89
C VAL A 654 -41.65 42.28 -52.09
N TYR A 655 -40.70 41.41 -51.84
CA TYR A 655 -39.76 40.88 -52.82
C TYR A 655 -39.96 39.38 -53.02
N ASN A 656 -39.52 38.87 -54.21
CA ASN A 656 -39.47 37.43 -54.43
C ASN A 656 -38.28 36.80 -53.72
N HIS A 657 -38.48 35.59 -53.20
CA HIS A 657 -37.36 34.79 -52.65
C HIS A 657 -36.47 34.33 -53.81
N PRO A 658 -35.12 34.39 -53.68
CA PRO A 658 -34.20 34.05 -54.81
C PRO A 658 -34.35 32.64 -55.35
N GLU A 659 -34.69 31.66 -54.57
CA GLU A 659 -34.81 30.26 -55.00
C GLU A 659 -36.24 29.87 -55.41
N LEU A 660 -37.26 30.51 -54.84
CA LEU A 660 -38.63 30.10 -55.08
C LEU A 660 -39.61 31.33 -55.13
N SER A 661 -40.15 31.67 -56.29
CA SER A 661 -41.00 32.82 -56.44
C SER A 661 -42.36 32.77 -55.71
N SER A 662 -42.79 31.58 -55.30
CA SER A 662 -43.96 31.36 -54.44
C SER A 662 -43.77 31.85 -52.98
N ILE A 663 -42.54 32.10 -52.59
CA ILE A 663 -42.22 32.70 -51.29
C ILE A 663 -41.99 34.18 -51.45
N LYS A 664 -42.65 34.99 -50.65
CA LYS A 664 -42.43 36.43 -50.61
C LYS A 664 -41.63 36.82 -49.37
N VAL A 665 -40.73 37.75 -49.50
CA VAL A 665 -39.84 38.22 -48.47
C VAL A 665 -40.07 39.70 -48.23
N ILE A 666 -40.25 40.01 -46.94
CA ILE A 666 -40.27 41.38 -46.46
C ILE A 666 -38.97 41.61 -45.69
N PRO A 667 -37.98 42.31 -46.28
CA PRO A 667 -36.69 42.55 -45.64
C PRO A 667 -36.83 43.49 -44.46
N ALA A 668 -35.79 43.49 -43.57
CA ALA A 668 -35.74 44.36 -42.40
C ALA A 668 -35.83 45.86 -42.74
N GLY A 669 -35.38 46.22 -43.96
CA GLY A 669 -35.30 47.63 -44.35
C GLY A 669 -33.98 48.30 -43.89
N HIS A 670 -33.96 49.60 -43.87
CA HIS A 670 -32.84 50.42 -43.42
C HIS A 670 -32.74 50.42 -41.91
N SER A 671 -31.50 50.49 -41.41
CA SER A 671 -31.25 50.52 -40.00
C SER A 671 -31.93 51.72 -39.32
N ALA A 672 -32.71 51.44 -38.33
CA ALA A 672 -33.44 52.45 -37.54
C ALA A 672 -32.79 52.76 -36.18
N PRO A 673 -32.78 54.02 -35.72
CA PRO A 673 -32.16 54.38 -34.44
C PRO A 673 -32.88 53.75 -33.21
N ASN A 674 -34.20 53.58 -33.29
CA ASN A 674 -35.06 53.10 -32.17
C ASN A 674 -35.85 51.85 -32.55
N PRO A 675 -35.21 50.67 -32.70
CA PRO A 675 -35.85 49.47 -33.19
C PRO A 675 -37.05 49.01 -32.32
N ALA A 676 -36.88 49.01 -30.98
CA ALA A 676 -37.91 48.54 -30.06
C ALA A 676 -39.20 49.39 -30.15
N GLU A 677 -39.05 50.70 -30.25
CA GLU A 677 -40.20 51.62 -30.37
C GLU A 677 -40.95 51.42 -31.69
N LEU A 678 -40.25 51.15 -32.77
CA LEU A 678 -40.86 50.88 -34.07
C LEU A 678 -41.70 49.60 -34.07
N LEU A 679 -41.21 48.58 -33.42
CA LEU A 679 -41.92 47.29 -33.30
C LEU A 679 -43.12 47.33 -32.38
N LEU A 680 -43.25 48.39 -31.53
CA LEU A 680 -44.42 48.62 -30.67
C LEU A 680 -45.59 49.32 -31.44
N ARG A 681 -45.35 49.93 -32.60
CA ARG A 681 -46.37 50.64 -33.36
C ARG A 681 -47.46 49.68 -33.87
N SER A 682 -48.70 50.10 -33.84
CA SER A 682 -49.86 49.36 -34.40
C SER A 682 -49.75 49.12 -35.89
N ARG A 683 -48.85 49.83 -36.57
CA ARG A 683 -48.59 49.68 -37.99
C ARG A 683 -47.86 48.29 -38.29
N LEU A 684 -47.19 47.69 -37.35
CA LEU A 684 -46.67 46.31 -37.44
C LEU A 684 -47.84 45.31 -37.53
N ASP A 685 -48.88 45.54 -36.67
CA ASP A 685 -50.04 44.65 -36.70
C ASP A 685 -50.79 44.82 -38.09
N GLN A 686 -50.91 46.06 -38.59
CA GLN A 686 -51.47 46.31 -39.96
C GLN A 686 -50.70 45.61 -41.06
N LEU A 687 -49.36 45.69 -41.06
CA LEU A 687 -48.50 44.97 -42.00
C LEU A 687 -48.80 43.46 -42.02
N LEU A 688 -48.92 42.84 -40.88
CA LEU A 688 -49.21 41.44 -40.81
C LEU A 688 -50.62 41.05 -41.08
N ASP A 689 -51.58 41.95 -40.83
CA ASP A 689 -52.98 41.79 -41.17
C ASP A 689 -53.16 41.91 -42.68
N GLU A 690 -52.51 42.85 -43.40
CA GLU A 690 -52.49 42.99 -44.85
C GLU A 690 -51.83 41.78 -45.56
N LEU A 691 -50.84 41.14 -44.91
CA LEU A 691 -50.22 39.91 -45.45
C LEU A 691 -51.13 38.67 -45.34
N SER A 692 -51.88 38.59 -44.20
CA SER A 692 -52.53 37.33 -43.78
C SER A 692 -53.54 36.79 -44.84
N PRO A 693 -54.35 37.62 -45.66
CA PRO A 693 -55.25 37.04 -46.63
C PRO A 693 -54.56 36.37 -47.83
N ASN A 694 -53.30 36.75 -48.12
CA ASN A 694 -52.59 36.33 -49.33
C ASN A 694 -51.68 35.10 -49.10
N PHE A 695 -51.46 34.72 -47.88
CA PHE A 695 -50.52 33.64 -47.47
C PHE A 695 -51.20 32.63 -46.56
N ASP A 696 -50.63 31.43 -46.52
CA ASP A 696 -51.04 30.39 -45.58
C ASP A 696 -50.19 30.47 -44.31
N TYR A 697 -48.92 30.86 -44.46
CA TYR A 697 -47.97 31.03 -43.35
C TYR A 697 -47.22 32.35 -43.44
N VAL A 698 -47.01 33.01 -42.35
CA VAL A 698 -46.13 34.17 -42.19
C VAL A 698 -45.02 33.77 -41.20
N LEU A 699 -43.82 33.52 -41.73
CA LEU A 699 -42.65 33.16 -40.93
C LEU A 699 -41.89 34.43 -40.54
N ILE A 700 -41.63 34.60 -39.30
CA ILE A 700 -41.00 35.79 -38.73
C ILE A 700 -39.63 35.44 -38.20
N ASP A 701 -38.57 36.01 -38.78
CA ASP A 701 -37.21 35.90 -38.24
C ASP A 701 -37.05 36.91 -37.10
N GLY A 702 -37.13 36.43 -35.87
CA GLY A 702 -37.09 37.23 -34.66
C GLY A 702 -35.70 37.51 -34.13
N VAL A 703 -35.57 38.45 -33.21
CA VAL A 703 -34.34 38.73 -32.47
C VAL A 703 -34.12 37.73 -31.33
N PRO A 704 -32.87 37.54 -30.84
CA PRO A 704 -32.62 36.69 -29.68
C PRO A 704 -33.33 37.19 -28.41
N TYR A 705 -34.03 36.32 -27.73
CA TYR A 705 -34.83 36.66 -26.54
C TYR A 705 -34.01 37.22 -25.36
N GLY A 706 -32.81 36.69 -25.12
CA GLY A 706 -31.97 37.09 -23.99
C GLY A 706 -31.14 38.36 -24.20
N VAL A 707 -31.13 38.92 -25.42
CA VAL A 707 -30.26 40.06 -25.75
C VAL A 707 -31.04 41.35 -25.86
N VAL A 708 -32.30 41.28 -26.20
CA VAL A 708 -33.11 42.47 -26.49
C VAL A 708 -34.56 42.29 -26.06
N ALA A 709 -35.13 43.32 -25.44
CA ALA A 709 -36.57 43.39 -25.09
C ALA A 709 -37.54 43.22 -26.29
N ASP A 710 -37.04 43.40 -27.49
CA ASP A 710 -37.83 43.37 -28.73
C ASP A 710 -38.48 41.99 -29.02
N ALA A 711 -37.87 40.89 -28.51
CA ALA A 711 -38.41 39.55 -28.70
C ALA A 711 -39.74 39.34 -27.97
N ALA A 712 -39.90 39.93 -26.78
CA ALA A 712 -41.14 39.89 -26.04
C ALA A 712 -42.22 40.75 -26.73
N ILE A 713 -41.83 41.86 -27.36
CA ILE A 713 -42.74 42.76 -28.08
C ILE A 713 -43.26 42.04 -29.34
N THR A 714 -42.41 41.37 -30.10
CA THR A 714 -42.81 40.69 -31.32
C THR A 714 -43.66 39.46 -31.07
N ASN A 715 -43.58 38.85 -29.90
CA ASN A 715 -44.46 37.73 -29.49
C ASN A 715 -45.94 38.10 -29.47
N ARG A 716 -46.27 39.37 -29.32
CA ARG A 716 -47.65 39.90 -29.34
C ARG A 716 -48.38 39.53 -30.65
N ILE A 717 -47.61 39.49 -31.77
CA ILE A 717 -48.14 39.32 -33.14
C ILE A 717 -48.05 37.87 -33.63
N ALA A 718 -47.38 36.98 -32.87
CA ALA A 718 -47.21 35.58 -33.24
C ALA A 718 -48.36 34.70 -32.72
N ASP A 719 -48.77 33.70 -33.46
CA ASP A 719 -49.67 32.61 -33.07
C ASP A 719 -48.93 31.43 -32.45
N LEU A 720 -47.70 31.20 -32.95
CA LEU A 720 -46.81 30.12 -32.52
C LEU A 720 -45.36 30.64 -32.44
N THR A 721 -44.66 30.26 -31.41
CA THR A 721 -43.24 30.56 -31.19
C THR A 721 -42.40 29.30 -31.32
N ILE A 722 -41.50 29.24 -32.30
CA ILE A 722 -40.48 28.19 -32.44
C ILE A 722 -39.22 28.66 -31.73
N PHE A 723 -38.88 28.01 -30.62
CA PHE A 723 -37.66 28.33 -29.89
C PHE A 723 -36.50 27.44 -30.34
N VAL A 724 -35.51 28.05 -30.94
CA VAL A 724 -34.37 27.36 -31.54
C VAL A 724 -33.23 27.22 -30.48
N LEU A 725 -32.94 25.98 -30.12
CA LEU A 725 -31.83 25.63 -29.26
C LEU A 725 -30.64 25.20 -30.11
N ARG A 726 -29.42 25.59 -29.75
CA ARG A 726 -28.20 25.15 -30.44
C ARG A 726 -27.49 24.05 -29.69
N SER A 727 -27.36 22.87 -30.30
CA SER A 727 -26.58 21.74 -29.77
C SER A 727 -25.10 22.13 -29.62
N GLU A 728 -24.44 21.62 -28.55
CA GLU A 728 -23.02 21.86 -28.18
C GLU A 728 -22.69 23.33 -27.79
N VAL A 729 -23.66 24.24 -27.88
CA VAL A 729 -23.49 25.66 -27.52
C VAL A 729 -24.29 26.02 -26.29
N LEU A 730 -25.57 25.63 -26.27
CA LEU A 730 -26.49 25.97 -25.17
C LEU A 730 -26.09 25.25 -23.90
N ASP A 731 -26.05 25.99 -22.78
CA ASP A 731 -25.86 25.44 -21.44
C ASP A 731 -27.17 24.80 -20.94
N ARG A 732 -27.10 23.57 -20.38
CA ARG A 732 -28.27 22.89 -19.79
C ARG A 732 -28.95 23.71 -18.69
N ARG A 733 -28.20 24.55 -18.00
CA ARG A 733 -28.71 25.44 -16.96
C ARG A 733 -29.70 26.51 -17.46
N SER A 734 -29.75 26.74 -18.78
CA SER A 734 -30.72 27.62 -19.37
C SER A 734 -32.08 26.94 -19.64
N LEU A 735 -32.18 25.61 -19.56
CA LEU A 735 -33.43 24.89 -19.82
C LEU A 735 -34.54 25.17 -18.81
N PRO A 736 -34.26 25.30 -17.47
CA PRO A 736 -35.29 25.73 -16.52
C PRO A 736 -35.84 27.13 -16.79
N GLU A 737 -35.02 28.05 -17.31
CA GLU A 737 -35.50 29.39 -17.74
C GLU A 737 -36.45 29.28 -18.91
N LEU A 738 -36.11 28.39 -19.87
CA LEU A 738 -37.00 28.10 -21.01
C LEU A 738 -38.34 27.51 -20.57
N GLN A 739 -38.35 26.60 -19.56
CA GLN A 739 -39.56 26.04 -18.99
C GLN A 739 -40.40 27.16 -18.30
N ASN A 740 -39.74 28.04 -17.59
CA ASN A 740 -40.44 29.16 -16.96
C ASN A 740 -41.11 30.08 -17.96
N LEU A 741 -40.46 30.37 -19.14
CA LEU A 741 -41.07 31.15 -20.21
C LEU A 741 -42.32 30.48 -20.77
N TYR A 742 -42.34 29.18 -20.85
CA TYR A 742 -43.47 28.38 -21.29
C TYR A 742 -44.63 28.41 -20.30
N ASP A 743 -44.32 28.14 -19.02
CA ASP A 743 -45.31 28.03 -17.92
C ASP A 743 -45.99 29.38 -17.66
N THR A 744 -45.24 30.48 -17.74
CA THR A 744 -45.73 31.84 -17.55
C THR A 744 -46.42 32.40 -18.79
N LYS A 745 -46.46 31.64 -19.90
CA LYS A 745 -47.06 32.01 -21.19
C LYS A 745 -46.55 33.34 -21.74
N VAL A 746 -45.32 33.70 -21.43
CA VAL A 746 -44.68 34.91 -21.95
C VAL A 746 -44.55 34.81 -23.48
N LEU A 747 -44.33 33.61 -24.00
CA LEU A 747 -44.31 33.29 -25.40
C LEU A 747 -45.52 32.41 -25.72
N LYS A 748 -46.25 32.78 -26.79
CA LYS A 748 -47.48 32.07 -27.19
C LYS A 748 -47.17 30.75 -27.85
N ASN A 749 -47.90 29.70 -27.52
CA ASN A 749 -47.89 28.38 -28.14
C ASN A 749 -46.45 27.93 -28.48
N MET A 750 -45.54 27.85 -27.46
CA MET A 750 -44.13 27.62 -27.67
C MET A 750 -43.84 26.18 -28.08
N ALA A 751 -42.96 25.99 -29.01
CA ALA A 751 -42.40 24.68 -29.38
C ALA A 751 -40.88 24.77 -29.59
N ILE A 752 -40.15 23.66 -29.45
CA ILE A 752 -38.68 23.64 -29.46
C ILE A 752 -38.15 22.92 -30.68
N ILE A 753 -37.06 23.46 -31.24
CA ILE A 753 -36.20 22.79 -32.22
C ILE A 753 -34.77 22.74 -31.70
N LEU A 754 -34.11 21.57 -31.79
CA LEU A 754 -32.68 21.44 -31.50
C LEU A 754 -31.90 21.49 -32.81
N ASN A 755 -31.15 22.57 -33.04
CA ASN A 755 -30.40 22.81 -34.25
C ASN A 755 -28.92 22.46 -34.11
N GLY A 756 -28.34 21.90 -35.16
CA GLY A 756 -26.91 21.58 -35.27
C GLY A 756 -26.50 20.35 -34.47
N VAL A 757 -27.35 19.36 -34.45
CA VAL A 757 -27.05 18.08 -33.82
C VAL A 757 -25.97 17.36 -34.63
N THR A 758 -24.88 16.99 -33.98
CA THR A 758 -23.79 16.23 -34.61
C THR A 758 -24.15 14.76 -34.77
N LYS A 759 -23.68 14.09 -35.83
CA LYS A 759 -23.91 12.66 -36.08
C LYS A 759 -23.41 11.76 -34.93
N SER A 760 -22.53 12.28 -34.07
CA SER A 760 -21.97 11.56 -32.93
C SER A 760 -22.80 11.68 -31.66
N SER A 761 -23.68 12.66 -31.55
CA SER A 761 -24.60 12.85 -30.44
C SER A 761 -25.94 12.14 -30.66
N SER A 762 -26.23 11.72 -31.88
CA SER A 762 -27.29 10.78 -32.19
C SER A 762 -26.85 9.39 -31.76
N GLY A 763 -27.01 9.07 -30.48
CA GLY A 763 -26.72 7.73 -29.96
C GLY A 763 -27.38 6.68 -30.83
N TYR A 764 -26.61 5.72 -31.27
CA TYR A 764 -26.98 4.45 -31.89
C TYR A 764 -28.47 4.31 -32.23
N GLY A 765 -28.79 4.45 -33.51
CA GLY A 765 -29.86 3.76 -34.19
C GLY A 765 -31.17 3.55 -33.46
N TYR A 766 -31.88 4.65 -33.15
CA TYR A 766 -33.32 4.57 -33.11
C TYR A 766 -33.85 5.30 -34.33
N GLY A 767 -33.91 4.53 -35.41
CA GLY A 767 -34.86 4.85 -36.49
C GLY A 767 -36.23 4.94 -35.87
N TYR A 768 -36.89 6.07 -36.00
CA TYR A 768 -38.29 6.19 -35.68
C TYR A 768 -39.06 5.21 -36.54
N GLY A 769 -39.33 4.05 -36.01
CA GLY A 769 -40.29 3.12 -36.57
C GLY A 769 -41.66 3.31 -35.96
N TYR A 770 -42.38 4.38 -36.36
CA TYR A 770 -43.81 4.29 -36.47
C TYR A 770 -44.09 3.95 -37.92
N GLY A 771 -44.44 2.72 -38.20
CA GLY A 771 -44.78 2.37 -39.56
C GLY A 771 -44.65 0.90 -39.86
N TYR A 772 -45.72 0.19 -39.88
CA TYR A 772 -45.91 -1.03 -40.62
C TYR A 772 -45.36 -0.87 -42.03
N GLY A 773 -44.38 -1.73 -42.43
CA GLY A 773 -43.96 -1.72 -43.84
C GLY A 773 -42.78 -2.63 -44.09
N TYR A 774 -43.05 -3.75 -44.74
CA TYR A 774 -42.11 -4.60 -45.47
C TYR A 774 -41.30 -3.75 -46.45
N GLY A 775 -39.98 -3.75 -46.40
CA GLY A 775 -39.15 -3.07 -47.40
C GLY A 775 -37.75 -3.64 -47.48
N TYR A 776 -37.51 -4.49 -48.46
CA TYR A 776 -36.18 -4.87 -48.93
C TYR A 776 -35.47 -3.61 -49.48
N GLY A 777 -34.37 -3.20 -48.89
CA GLY A 777 -33.58 -2.07 -49.37
C GLY A 777 -32.11 -2.45 -49.55
N TYR A 778 -31.70 -2.68 -50.78
CA TYR A 778 -30.31 -2.74 -51.19
C TYR A 778 -29.67 -1.33 -51.06
N GLY A 779 -28.81 -1.15 -50.08
CA GLY A 779 -28.04 0.08 -49.95
C GLY A 779 -26.61 -0.07 -50.48
N TYR A 780 -26.31 0.55 -51.59
CA TYR A 780 -24.93 0.77 -52.03
C TYR A 780 -24.25 1.79 -51.07
N GLY A 781 -23.45 1.31 -50.18
CA GLY A 781 -22.67 2.17 -49.29
C GLY A 781 -21.31 2.53 -49.88
N ASN A 782 -21.06 3.80 -50.08
CA ASN A 782 -19.75 4.36 -50.39
C ASN A 782 -18.78 4.05 -49.24
N LYS A 783 -17.66 3.36 -49.53
CA LYS A 783 -16.58 3.04 -48.58
C LYS A 783 -15.93 4.32 -48.07
N PRO A 784 -15.72 4.50 -46.74
CA PRO A 784 -15.01 5.65 -46.22
C PRO A 784 -13.54 5.62 -46.62
N LYS A 785 -13.03 6.71 -47.20
CA LYS A 785 -11.60 6.92 -47.47
C LYS A 785 -10.78 6.78 -46.22
N LYS A 786 -9.78 5.91 -46.24
CA LYS A 786 -8.79 5.77 -45.16
C LYS A 786 -8.09 7.10 -44.90
N LYS A 787 -8.29 7.70 -43.76
CA LYS A 787 -7.54 8.88 -43.32
C LYS A 787 -6.11 8.44 -42.97
N GLY A 788 -5.13 8.94 -43.68
CA GLY A 788 -3.71 8.65 -43.47
C GLY A 788 -3.16 9.32 -42.21
N ILE A 789 -1.96 8.88 -41.79
CA ILE A 789 -1.24 9.30 -40.58
C ILE A 789 -1.16 10.83 -40.38
N LYS A 790 -1.17 11.63 -41.49
CA LYS A 790 -1.22 13.10 -41.43
C LYS A 790 -2.48 13.66 -40.76
N SER A 791 -3.63 12.97 -40.89
CA SER A 791 -4.88 13.37 -40.22
C SER A 791 -4.83 13.13 -38.73
N PHE A 792 -4.02 12.18 -38.26
CA PHE A 792 -3.79 11.90 -36.86
C PHE A 792 -2.98 13.02 -36.18
N PHE A 793 -1.88 13.46 -36.81
CA PHE A 793 -1.08 14.57 -36.28
C PHE A 793 -1.83 15.92 -36.27
N MET A 794 -2.68 16.21 -37.30
CA MET A 794 -3.50 17.42 -37.26
C MET A 794 -4.58 17.41 -36.19
N SER A 795 -5.14 16.27 -35.86
CA SER A 795 -6.05 16.09 -34.71
C SER A 795 -5.34 16.31 -33.36
N LEU A 796 -4.09 15.91 -33.28
CA LEU A 796 -3.26 16.11 -32.07
C LEU A 796 -2.93 17.61 -31.85
N VAL A 797 -2.55 18.32 -32.90
CA VAL A 797 -2.21 19.75 -32.85
C VAL A 797 -3.45 20.62 -32.59
N SER A 798 -4.63 20.23 -33.07
CA SER A 798 -5.88 20.98 -32.81
C SER A 798 -6.36 20.83 -31.37
N PHE A 799 -5.96 19.75 -30.66
CA PHE A 799 -6.33 19.48 -29.27
C PHE A 799 -5.52 20.35 -28.29
N PHE A 800 -4.26 20.68 -28.63
CA PHE A 800 -3.40 21.54 -27.80
C PHE A 800 -3.61 23.04 -28.01
N LYS A 801 -4.55 23.42 -28.91
CA LYS A 801 -4.90 24.83 -29.16
C LYS A 801 -6.15 25.31 -28.41
N PHE A 802 -6.54 24.64 -27.34
CA PHE A 802 -7.60 25.10 -26.43
C PHE A 802 -7.05 25.22 -25.02
#